data_70f89aabdae839249166a1f61135805c
#
_entry.id   70f89aabdae839249166a1f61135805c
#
_cell.length_a   1.000
_cell.length_b   1.000
_cell.length_c   1.000
_cell.angle_alpha   90.00
_cell.angle_beta   90.00
_cell.angle_gamma   90.00
#
_symmetry.space_group_name_H-M   'P 1'
#
loop_
_entity.id
_entity.type
_entity.pdbx_description
1 polymer ?
#
loop_
_entity_poly.entity_id
_entity_poly.type
_entity_poly.pdbx_seq_one_letter_code
_entity_poly.pdbx_strand_id
1 'polypeptide(L)'
;MSIGLQSMLRICATRNALRASAVFPAVAMAWMAMPQVAQAQQYSFSSVKVVGNERIEPATILTYARIARNQPVSSADLNAAYQRISGSGLFENVSLTPQGRTLLIQVQEYPTISVINFEGNKRIKDEQLATMVKSKSNRVYKPSEVEADAQRIVQAYAQDGRMAARVTPKVIRRADNRVDVAFEVKEGKITSVERVTFTGNRAYSDRRLRQVLETKQAGIFRTFVKNDTFNANRVPVDQQKLLDFYRARGYKNAQVTGVSSQMTRERDAFYMTFNVIEGQKYHFNAVNTVSEIPGLDVAQYDKLTKIGAGQTYSPRAIELAVTRMEQQAIRDGQQFVRVDPRITEDPRTQAVNVTFALVRGPRVFVQRIDIEGNTSTLDRVVRREFRTVEGDAYNPREIKNAADRIRATGYFKNVDVSTKQGSSPDQVVVDVNVEEQPTGSLGFGASYSASDGIGLNASLQENNFLGRGQFLGLSLGTTSDNNSSSLRFVEPRFLGRNVKFSFGAYYTTSSDASNTYYDTKRMSISPAFEFPVSERGRLEVRYKVGQDELKNVNTTDSSQILIDEEKNLGKQVYSGLGYTYTFDTSIDQIDPRYNMKFSVSQDFWGLGGDITGGITSAKIQGERKIMNEEVTLRASLEGGAVHASGGTTILQRYSGSQVRGFESYGIGPRDLGAKNKDALGGNYYWVGKVEAQFPIGLPEEYGITGGVFWDVGSVWGLDNTAGTDPVDDSMHVRSAVGVSIFWNSGIGPLRLNFSRAIKKEDYDNTQNFDLTLSTQF
;
A
#
# COMPACT_ATOMS: atom_id res chain seq x y z
N MET A 1 30.02 44.35 28.44
CA MET A 1 31.45 44.27 28.17
C MET A 1 31.54 43.65 26.78
N SER A 2 31.56 44.38 25.74
CA SER A 2 32.58 45.19 25.10
C SER A 2 33.63 44.32 24.40
N ILE A 3 33.63 44.48 23.14
CA ILE A 3 34.64 44.82 22.15
C ILE A 3 35.00 43.57 21.35
N GLY A 4 35.04 43.56 20.04
CA GLY A 4 35.02 44.54 18.94
C GLY A 4 35.52 43.82 17.71
N LEU A 5 34.95 44.06 16.65
CA LEU A 5 35.22 44.94 15.51
C LEU A 5 36.28 44.43 14.49
N GLN A 6 35.75 44.28 13.29
CA GLN A 6 36.26 44.89 12.01
C GLN A 6 37.48 44.20 11.39
N SER A 7 37.63 44.08 10.07
CA SER A 7 37.19 44.87 8.93
C SER A 7 37.63 44.24 7.61
N MET A 8 36.92 44.46 6.56
CA MET A 8 37.12 45.22 5.30
C MET A 8 37.64 44.40 4.12
N LEU A 9 36.88 44.22 3.08
CA LEU A 9 36.50 45.11 1.94
C LEU A 9 37.63 45.91 1.26
N ARG A 10 37.81 45.65 -0.05
CA ARG A 10 37.93 46.62 -1.16
C ARG A 10 38.51 45.94 -2.40
N ILE A 11 37.79 45.76 -3.53
CA ILE A 11 37.43 46.73 -4.57
C ILE A 11 38.57 47.70 -4.92
N CYS A 12 39.06 47.61 -6.15
CA CYS A 12 39.40 48.79 -6.91
C CYS A 12 39.47 48.51 -8.43
N ALA A 13 38.56 49.14 -9.14
CA ALA A 13 38.69 49.51 -10.55
C ALA A 13 39.20 50.97 -10.61
N THR A 14 40.09 51.29 -11.50
CA THR A 14 40.34 52.64 -12.07
C THR A 14 41.03 52.42 -13.41
N ARG A 15 40.58 52.86 -14.52
CA ARG A 15 40.26 54.15 -15.17
C ARG A 15 41.45 55.11 -15.30
N ASN A 16 41.61 55.49 -16.57
CA ASN A 16 42.13 56.74 -17.15
C ASN A 16 43.61 56.77 -17.48
N ALA A 17 44.03 57.17 -18.62
CA ALA A 17 43.69 58.10 -19.69
C ALA A 17 44.93 59.01 -19.97
N LEU A 18 45.16 59.23 -21.25
CA LEU A 18 45.74 60.39 -21.87
C LEU A 18 47.24 60.77 -21.65
N ARG A 19 48.02 60.74 -22.71
CA ARG A 19 48.51 62.00 -23.34
C ARG A 19 49.11 61.76 -24.71
N ALA A 20 48.76 62.65 -25.57
CA ALA A 20 49.10 62.85 -26.96
C ALA A 20 50.46 63.52 -27.13
N SER A 21 51.03 63.35 -28.31
CA SER A 21 51.64 64.41 -29.18
C SER A 21 52.46 63.73 -30.27
N ALA A 22 52.03 63.87 -31.49
CA ALA A 22 52.45 64.72 -32.55
C ALA A 22 53.83 64.31 -33.13
N VAL A 23 54.03 64.12 -34.43
CA VAL A 23 53.97 65.00 -35.60
C VAL A 23 54.28 64.16 -36.85
N PHE A 24 53.62 64.41 -37.94
CA PHE A 24 53.74 64.13 -39.37
C PHE A 24 55.16 64.27 -39.96
N PRO A 25 55.40 63.95 -41.28
CA PRO A 25 54.75 63.06 -42.28
C PRO A 25 55.77 62.25 -43.11
N ALA A 26 55.29 61.20 -43.81
CA ALA A 26 55.85 60.85 -45.11
C ALA A 26 54.84 60.14 -45.99
N VAL A 27 54.51 60.78 -47.06
CA VAL A 27 53.65 60.34 -48.17
C VAL A 27 54.41 59.30 -49.00
N ALA A 28 53.69 58.29 -49.41
CA ALA A 28 53.69 57.71 -50.74
C ALA A 28 53.73 56.17 -50.77
N MET A 29 52.82 55.69 -51.58
CA MET A 29 52.70 54.40 -52.22
C MET A 29 51.81 53.36 -51.46
N ALA A 30 50.53 53.62 -51.59
CA ALA A 30 49.52 52.55 -51.62
C ALA A 30 49.65 51.77 -52.92
N TRP A 31 50.16 50.59 -52.85
CA TRP A 31 49.91 49.59 -53.88
C TRP A 31 48.97 48.58 -53.28
N MET A 32 47.83 48.42 -53.97
CA MET A 32 46.70 47.50 -53.69
C MET A 32 47.24 46.11 -53.42
N ALA A 33 47.14 45.66 -52.18
CA ALA A 33 46.93 44.20 -51.87
C ALA A 33 45.47 43.95 -51.99
N MET A 34 44.96 43.61 -53.15
CA MET A 34 43.69 42.87 -53.29
C MET A 34 43.82 41.57 -52.48
N PRO A 35 42.87 41.23 -51.64
CA PRO A 35 42.85 39.90 -51.14
C PRO A 35 42.72 38.96 -52.34
N GLN A 36 43.74 38.13 -52.56
CA GLN A 36 43.54 36.97 -53.44
C GLN A 36 42.39 36.22 -52.96
N VAL A 37 41.27 36.33 -53.64
CA VAL A 37 40.14 35.39 -53.55
C VAL A 37 40.77 34.04 -53.84
N ALA A 38 40.93 33.18 -52.80
CA ALA A 38 41.34 31.83 -53.02
C ALA A 38 40.37 31.28 -54.04
N GLN A 39 40.79 31.01 -55.25
CA GLN A 39 39.95 30.35 -56.25
C GLN A 39 39.59 29.03 -55.66
N ALA A 40 38.28 28.85 -55.28
CA ALA A 40 37.75 27.62 -54.83
C ALA A 40 38.05 26.60 -55.92
N GLN A 41 38.83 25.60 -55.61
CA GLN A 41 39.23 24.56 -56.57
C GLN A 41 37.97 23.92 -57.11
N GLN A 42 37.63 24.24 -58.36
CA GLN A 42 36.45 23.68 -59.05
C GLN A 42 36.87 22.42 -59.79
N TYR A 43 36.14 21.35 -59.54
CA TYR A 43 36.28 20.07 -60.21
C TYR A 43 35.15 19.91 -61.19
N SER A 44 35.40 19.20 -62.33
CA SER A 44 34.37 18.77 -63.25
C SER A 44 34.55 17.28 -63.50
N PHE A 45 33.62 16.47 -63.05
CA PHE A 45 33.74 15.02 -63.18
C PHE A 45 32.89 14.49 -64.33
N SER A 46 33.54 13.80 -65.26
CA SER A 46 32.86 13.10 -66.36
C SER A 46 32.34 11.70 -65.91
N SER A 47 32.97 11.14 -64.86
CA SER A 47 32.56 9.88 -64.27
C SER A 47 32.69 9.92 -62.74
N VAL A 48 31.84 9.15 -62.08
CA VAL A 48 31.92 8.88 -60.64
C VAL A 48 32.01 7.36 -60.46
N LYS A 49 33.07 6.91 -59.78
CA LYS A 49 33.31 5.51 -59.49
C LYS A 49 33.11 5.27 -58.00
N VAL A 50 32.26 4.27 -57.68
CA VAL A 50 32.05 3.81 -56.30
C VAL A 50 32.85 2.52 -56.12
N VAL A 51 33.54 2.40 -54.98
CA VAL A 51 34.34 1.21 -54.63
C VAL A 51 34.15 0.90 -53.14
N GLY A 52 34.13 -0.38 -52.78
CA GLY A 52 34.02 -0.84 -51.41
C GLY A 52 32.58 -1.03 -50.95
N ASN A 53 31.61 -0.84 -51.82
CA ASN A 53 30.23 -1.24 -51.59
C ASN A 53 30.05 -2.74 -51.82
N GLU A 54 29.37 -3.42 -50.92
CA GLU A 54 29.10 -4.86 -50.99
C GLU A 54 27.59 -5.13 -51.12
N ARG A 55 26.78 -4.48 -50.37
CA ARG A 55 25.35 -4.69 -50.24
C ARG A 55 24.51 -3.54 -50.79
N ILE A 56 25.07 -2.35 -50.72
CA ILE A 56 24.41 -1.12 -51.17
C ILE A 56 24.77 -0.85 -52.60
N GLU A 57 23.75 -0.75 -53.45
CA GLU A 57 24.00 -0.47 -54.90
C GLU A 57 24.68 0.89 -55.09
N PRO A 58 25.64 0.97 -56.06
CA PRO A 58 26.32 2.23 -56.39
C PRO A 58 25.34 3.35 -56.69
N ALA A 59 24.20 3.07 -57.34
CA ALA A 59 23.17 4.08 -57.64
C ALA A 59 22.62 4.77 -56.39
N THR A 60 22.42 4.02 -55.31
CA THR A 60 21.96 4.55 -54.02
C THR A 60 22.99 5.51 -53.43
N ILE A 61 24.28 5.18 -53.47
CA ILE A 61 25.38 6.03 -53.00
C ILE A 61 25.46 7.31 -53.80
N LEU A 62 25.32 7.23 -55.11
CA LEU A 62 25.27 8.39 -55.99
C LEU A 62 24.08 9.30 -55.70
N THR A 63 22.95 8.73 -55.35
CA THR A 63 21.76 9.50 -54.93
C THR A 63 22.03 10.31 -53.65
N TYR A 64 22.72 9.73 -52.70
CA TYR A 64 23.15 10.47 -51.49
C TYR A 64 24.21 11.54 -51.81
N ALA A 65 25.16 11.24 -52.72
CA ALA A 65 26.22 12.15 -53.12
C ALA A 65 25.66 13.43 -53.80
N ARG A 66 24.60 13.32 -54.58
CA ARG A 66 24.00 14.41 -55.39
C ARG A 66 25.01 15.19 -56.21
N ILE A 67 25.95 14.51 -56.80
CA ILE A 67 26.97 15.11 -57.68
C ILE A 67 26.58 14.82 -59.12
N ALA A 68 26.30 15.83 -59.90
CA ALA A 68 25.95 15.73 -61.29
C ALA A 68 27.20 15.61 -62.19
N ARG A 69 27.14 14.80 -63.24
CA ARG A 69 28.23 14.67 -64.20
C ARG A 69 28.36 15.90 -65.05
N ASN A 70 29.62 16.26 -65.38
CA ASN A 70 30.00 17.39 -66.22
C ASN A 70 29.51 18.78 -65.71
N GLN A 71 29.22 18.92 -64.45
CA GLN A 71 28.92 20.17 -63.77
C GLN A 71 30.11 20.61 -62.89
N PRO A 72 30.33 21.91 -62.72
CA PRO A 72 31.35 22.38 -61.79
C PRO A 72 30.96 22.05 -60.32
N VAL A 73 31.87 21.39 -59.61
CA VAL A 73 31.73 20.94 -58.25
C VAL A 73 32.81 21.60 -57.42
N SER A 74 32.44 22.35 -56.39
CA SER A 74 33.36 22.96 -55.45
C SER A 74 33.84 22.00 -54.36
N SER A 75 34.90 22.30 -53.66
CA SER A 75 35.31 21.56 -52.46
C SER A 75 34.24 21.56 -51.37
N ALA A 76 33.42 22.61 -51.30
CA ALA A 76 32.25 22.64 -50.40
C ALA A 76 31.17 21.63 -50.77
N ASP A 77 30.92 21.46 -52.09
CA ASP A 77 29.96 20.46 -52.58
C ASP A 77 30.44 19.02 -52.34
N LEU A 78 31.75 18.77 -52.47
CA LEU A 78 32.36 17.49 -52.10
C LEU A 78 32.22 17.19 -50.60
N ASN A 79 32.46 18.19 -49.76
CA ASN A 79 32.26 18.05 -48.32
C ASN A 79 30.79 17.83 -47.97
N ALA A 80 29.86 18.55 -48.63
CA ALA A 80 28.43 18.33 -48.45
C ALA A 80 27.98 16.93 -48.89
N ALA A 81 28.58 16.40 -50.02
CA ALA A 81 28.33 15.03 -50.44
C ALA A 81 28.90 14.03 -49.44
N TYR A 82 30.07 14.24 -48.90
CA TYR A 82 30.66 13.45 -47.84
C TYR A 82 29.71 13.40 -46.61
N GLN A 83 29.23 14.54 -46.16
CA GLN A 83 28.33 14.65 -45.01
C GLN A 83 27.01 13.92 -45.26
N ARG A 84 26.44 14.02 -46.46
CA ARG A 84 25.21 13.30 -46.81
C ARG A 84 25.39 11.79 -46.85
N ILE A 85 26.50 11.28 -47.47
CA ILE A 85 26.79 9.86 -47.50
C ILE A 85 27.09 9.33 -46.11
N SER A 86 27.95 9.98 -45.35
CA SER A 86 28.30 9.64 -43.96
C SER A 86 27.09 9.72 -43.03
N GLY A 87 26.28 10.78 -43.15
CA GLY A 87 25.08 11.00 -42.36
C GLY A 87 23.92 10.02 -42.67
N SER A 88 24.03 9.22 -43.73
CA SER A 88 23.02 8.15 -44.01
C SER A 88 23.02 7.06 -42.96
N GLY A 89 24.10 6.92 -42.15
CA GLY A 89 24.27 5.87 -41.15
C GLY A 89 24.47 4.46 -41.76
N LEU A 90 24.80 4.36 -43.06
CA LEU A 90 25.00 3.11 -43.74
C LEU A 90 26.48 2.73 -43.85
N PHE A 91 27.37 3.70 -43.70
CA PHE A 91 28.82 3.55 -43.97
C PHE A 91 29.62 3.84 -42.70
N GLU A 92 30.57 2.96 -42.40
CA GLU A 92 31.56 3.09 -41.33
C GLU A 92 32.66 4.11 -41.73
N ASN A 93 33.02 4.07 -43.02
CA ASN A 93 34.00 5.00 -43.59
C ASN A 93 33.59 5.46 -44.99
N VAL A 94 33.82 6.71 -45.27
CA VAL A 94 33.54 7.33 -46.57
C VAL A 94 34.71 8.20 -46.95
N SER A 95 35.16 8.12 -48.17
CA SER A 95 36.21 8.96 -48.71
C SER A 95 35.85 9.38 -50.12
N LEU A 96 35.96 10.65 -50.43
CA LEU A 96 35.75 11.24 -51.75
C LEU A 96 37.07 11.82 -52.25
N THR A 97 37.66 11.16 -53.23
CA THR A 97 38.98 11.56 -53.77
C THR A 97 38.85 11.92 -55.23
N PRO A 98 39.05 13.19 -55.61
CA PRO A 98 39.15 13.62 -57.00
C PRO A 98 40.38 12.98 -57.70
N GLN A 99 40.18 12.26 -58.80
CA GLN A 99 41.22 11.68 -59.62
C GLN A 99 41.07 12.17 -61.07
N GLY A 100 41.61 13.36 -61.34
CA GLY A 100 41.45 14.01 -62.63
C GLY A 100 39.98 14.30 -62.95
N ARG A 101 39.43 13.68 -63.98
CA ARG A 101 38.02 13.86 -64.38
C ARG A 101 37.09 12.79 -63.78
N THR A 102 37.58 11.93 -62.87
CA THR A 102 36.82 10.90 -62.19
C THR A 102 36.78 11.23 -60.70
N LEU A 103 35.60 11.17 -60.09
CA LEU A 103 35.45 11.19 -58.63
C LEU A 103 35.43 9.75 -58.13
N LEU A 104 36.41 9.36 -57.31
CA LEU A 104 36.44 8.12 -56.60
C LEU A 104 35.71 8.28 -55.25
N ILE A 105 34.59 7.59 -55.08
CA ILE A 105 33.88 7.47 -53.80
C ILE A 105 34.22 6.10 -53.26
N GLN A 106 35.01 6.06 -52.22
CA GLN A 106 35.32 4.81 -51.51
C GLN A 106 34.50 4.77 -50.24
N VAL A 107 33.78 3.70 -50.06
CA VAL A 107 32.90 3.48 -48.92
C VAL A 107 33.24 2.16 -48.23
N GLN A 108 33.01 2.10 -46.94
CA GLN A 108 33.02 0.87 -46.17
C GLN A 108 31.67 0.76 -45.46
N GLU A 109 30.90 -0.23 -45.78
CA GLU A 109 29.55 -0.40 -45.21
C GLU A 109 29.62 -0.85 -43.75
N TYR A 110 28.72 -0.30 -42.91
CA TYR A 110 28.51 -0.90 -41.59
C TYR A 110 28.10 -2.34 -41.71
N PRO A 111 28.64 -3.24 -40.88
CA PRO A 111 28.27 -4.66 -40.90
C PRO A 111 26.79 -4.87 -40.51
N THR A 112 26.27 -6.03 -40.82
CA THR A 112 24.94 -6.49 -40.40
C THR A 112 25.07 -7.26 -39.10
N ILE A 113 24.17 -7.00 -38.13
CA ILE A 113 24.11 -7.75 -36.90
C ILE A 113 23.58 -9.17 -37.22
N SER A 114 24.38 -10.20 -36.91
CA SER A 114 23.94 -11.59 -37.03
C SER A 114 23.12 -12.01 -35.78
N VAL A 115 23.71 -11.87 -34.64
CA VAL A 115 23.15 -12.31 -33.36
C VAL A 115 23.33 -11.22 -32.33
N ILE A 116 22.33 -11.09 -31.42
CA ILE A 116 22.43 -10.28 -30.22
C ILE A 116 22.35 -11.22 -29.03
N ASN A 117 23.38 -11.22 -28.19
CA ASN A 117 23.49 -12.03 -26.98
C ASN A 117 23.56 -11.13 -25.75
N PHE A 118 23.06 -11.67 -24.64
CA PHE A 118 23.20 -11.07 -23.33
C PHE A 118 24.02 -12.03 -22.45
N GLU A 119 25.02 -11.52 -21.76
CA GLU A 119 25.94 -12.33 -20.97
C GLU A 119 26.04 -11.76 -19.56
N GLY A 120 25.95 -12.60 -18.52
CA GLY A 120 26.09 -12.20 -17.13
C GLY A 120 24.81 -11.69 -16.47
N ASN A 121 23.70 -11.60 -17.19
CA ASN A 121 22.38 -11.27 -16.68
C ASN A 121 21.73 -12.51 -16.02
N LYS A 122 21.57 -12.45 -14.71
CA LYS A 122 20.92 -13.51 -13.91
C LYS A 122 19.51 -13.12 -13.46
N ARG A 123 19.26 -11.83 -13.36
CA ARG A 123 18.02 -11.29 -12.78
C ARG A 123 16.97 -10.98 -13.82
N ILE A 124 17.36 -10.30 -14.88
CA ILE A 124 16.48 -10.00 -16.02
C ILE A 124 16.79 -11.00 -17.11
N LYS A 125 15.75 -11.70 -17.59
CA LYS A 125 15.91 -12.74 -18.63
C LYS A 125 16.19 -12.13 -19.99
N ASP A 126 16.84 -12.92 -20.86
CA ASP A 126 17.20 -12.51 -22.23
C ASP A 126 15.99 -12.04 -23.03
N GLU A 127 14.84 -12.72 -22.90
CA GLU A 127 13.61 -12.36 -23.61
C GLU A 127 13.14 -10.95 -23.22
N GLN A 128 13.26 -10.60 -21.94
CA GLN A 128 12.90 -9.28 -21.44
C GLN A 128 13.89 -8.21 -21.94
N LEU A 129 15.19 -8.49 -21.88
CA LEU A 129 16.22 -7.58 -22.38
C LEU A 129 16.07 -7.35 -23.89
N ALA A 130 15.76 -8.40 -24.65
CA ALA A 130 15.54 -8.32 -26.10
C ALA A 130 14.36 -7.42 -26.49
N THR A 131 13.37 -7.24 -25.60
CA THR A 131 12.27 -6.29 -25.85
C THR A 131 12.67 -4.84 -25.63
N MET A 132 13.69 -4.58 -24.80
CA MET A 132 14.14 -3.25 -24.42
C MET A 132 15.12 -2.64 -25.42
N VAL A 133 15.86 -3.47 -26.14
CA VAL A 133 16.85 -3.04 -27.14
C VAL A 133 16.20 -2.73 -28.49
N LYS A 134 16.66 -1.68 -29.16
CA LYS A 134 16.21 -1.31 -30.51
C LYS A 134 16.99 -2.04 -31.60
N SER A 135 18.25 -2.38 -31.34
CA SER A 135 19.05 -3.19 -32.24
C SER A 135 18.36 -4.56 -32.46
N LYS A 136 18.36 -5.04 -33.68
CA LYS A 136 17.74 -6.32 -34.06
C LYS A 136 18.68 -7.11 -34.96
N SER A 137 18.63 -8.44 -34.88
CA SER A 137 19.30 -9.33 -35.85
C SER A 137 18.86 -9.03 -37.28
N ASN A 138 19.77 -9.19 -38.24
CA ASN A 138 19.62 -8.87 -39.64
C ASN A 138 19.37 -7.39 -39.95
N ARG A 139 19.78 -6.48 -39.05
CA ARG A 139 19.79 -5.02 -39.25
C ARG A 139 21.22 -4.50 -39.30
N VAL A 140 21.39 -3.32 -39.92
CA VAL A 140 22.69 -2.65 -39.96
C VAL A 140 23.15 -2.30 -38.55
N TYR A 141 24.38 -2.64 -38.21
CA TYR A 141 25.03 -2.26 -36.97
C TYR A 141 25.24 -0.75 -36.92
N LYS A 142 24.69 -0.12 -35.89
CA LYS A 142 24.88 1.30 -35.61
C LYS A 142 25.50 1.45 -34.23
N PRO A 143 26.77 1.90 -34.12
CA PRO A 143 27.45 2.01 -32.83
C PRO A 143 26.69 2.82 -31.79
N SER A 144 26.13 3.96 -32.21
CA SER A 144 25.36 4.85 -31.33
C SER A 144 24.06 4.22 -30.80
N GLU A 145 23.43 3.36 -31.61
CA GLU A 145 22.21 2.67 -31.19
C GLU A 145 22.50 1.53 -30.21
N VAL A 146 23.58 0.78 -30.44
CA VAL A 146 24.05 -0.27 -29.54
C VAL A 146 24.50 0.32 -28.19
N GLU A 147 25.18 1.47 -28.18
CA GLU A 147 25.54 2.15 -26.94
C GLU A 147 24.28 2.66 -26.21
N ALA A 148 23.32 3.22 -26.94
CA ALA A 148 22.03 3.61 -26.36
C ALA A 148 21.23 2.41 -25.83
N ASP A 149 21.35 1.23 -26.45
CA ASP A 149 20.78 -0.01 -25.94
C ASP A 149 21.43 -0.45 -24.64
N ALA A 150 22.75 -0.38 -24.55
CA ALA A 150 23.47 -0.65 -23.29
C ALA A 150 22.98 0.27 -22.18
N GLN A 151 22.79 1.56 -22.46
CA GLN A 151 22.25 2.50 -21.48
C GLN A 151 20.79 2.19 -21.09
N ARG A 152 19.94 1.73 -22.01
CA ARG A 152 18.57 1.28 -21.69
C ARG A 152 18.59 0.08 -20.75
N ILE A 153 19.48 -0.89 -20.98
CA ILE A 153 19.66 -2.04 -20.11
C ILE A 153 20.14 -1.59 -18.72
N VAL A 154 21.12 -0.66 -18.63
CA VAL A 154 21.56 -0.08 -17.34
C VAL A 154 20.40 0.58 -16.61
N GLN A 155 19.54 1.35 -17.32
CA GLN A 155 18.36 1.97 -16.72
C GLN A 155 17.35 0.94 -16.19
N ALA A 156 17.15 -0.17 -16.92
CA ALA A 156 16.29 -1.25 -16.46
C ALA A 156 16.79 -1.88 -15.15
N TYR A 157 18.10 -2.14 -15.06
CA TYR A 157 18.72 -2.61 -13.81
C TYR A 157 18.65 -1.57 -12.69
N ALA A 158 18.78 -0.28 -13.00
CA ALA A 158 18.62 0.78 -12.02
C ALA A 158 17.18 0.85 -11.46
N GLN A 159 16.17 0.62 -12.29
CA GLN A 159 14.77 0.50 -11.87
C GLN A 159 14.53 -0.73 -10.98
N ASP A 160 15.27 -1.83 -11.23
CA ASP A 160 15.29 -3.01 -10.34
C ASP A 160 16.16 -2.80 -9.08
N GLY A 161 16.63 -1.57 -8.83
CA GLY A 161 17.40 -1.21 -7.65
C GLY A 161 18.88 -1.56 -7.71
N ARG A 162 19.44 -1.77 -8.90
CA ARG A 162 20.85 -2.11 -9.11
C ARG A 162 21.61 -0.94 -9.79
N MET A 163 21.78 0.12 -9.04
CA MET A 163 22.41 1.36 -9.53
C MET A 163 23.89 1.21 -9.94
N ALA A 164 24.54 0.15 -9.47
CA ALA A 164 25.93 -0.18 -9.82
C ALA A 164 26.05 -1.06 -11.08
N ALA A 165 24.92 -1.38 -11.73
CA ALA A 165 24.95 -2.17 -12.94
C ALA A 165 25.75 -1.49 -14.06
N ARG A 166 26.52 -2.29 -14.77
CA ARG A 166 27.28 -1.85 -15.94
C ARG A 166 27.00 -2.80 -17.08
N VAL A 167 26.80 -2.22 -18.26
CA VAL A 167 26.61 -2.99 -19.49
C VAL A 167 27.61 -2.50 -20.50
N THR A 168 28.42 -3.44 -21.00
CA THR A 168 29.46 -3.13 -22.00
C THR A 168 29.15 -3.90 -23.28
N PRO A 169 28.81 -3.21 -24.37
CA PRO A 169 28.60 -3.90 -25.63
C PRO A 169 29.94 -4.37 -26.22
N LYS A 170 30.01 -5.63 -26.58
CA LYS A 170 31.14 -6.23 -27.30
C LYS A 170 30.68 -6.56 -28.72
N VAL A 171 31.47 -6.09 -29.69
CA VAL A 171 31.23 -6.33 -31.11
C VAL A 171 32.25 -7.32 -31.62
N ILE A 172 31.79 -8.47 -32.09
CA ILE A 172 32.62 -9.54 -32.63
C ILE A 172 32.40 -9.57 -34.14
N ARG A 173 33.44 -9.18 -34.91
CA ARG A 173 33.40 -9.20 -36.37
C ARG A 173 33.44 -10.64 -36.89
N ARG A 174 32.59 -10.94 -37.85
CA ARG A 174 32.50 -12.20 -38.54
C ARG A 174 32.86 -12.04 -40.05
N ALA A 175 32.91 -13.14 -40.77
CA ALA A 175 33.00 -13.10 -42.23
C ALA A 175 31.76 -12.41 -42.83
N ASP A 176 31.84 -12.07 -44.12
CA ASP A 176 30.73 -11.54 -44.94
C ASP A 176 30.13 -10.23 -44.35
N ASN A 177 30.97 -9.34 -43.86
CA ASN A 177 30.61 -8.05 -43.28
C ASN A 177 29.50 -8.15 -42.23
N ARG A 178 29.60 -9.15 -41.34
CA ARG A 178 28.67 -9.39 -40.22
C ARG A 178 29.32 -9.16 -38.87
N VAL A 179 28.48 -8.88 -37.88
CA VAL A 179 28.91 -8.76 -36.47
C VAL A 179 27.92 -9.46 -35.56
N ASP A 180 28.44 -10.06 -34.49
CA ASP A 180 27.66 -10.41 -33.32
C ASP A 180 27.83 -9.33 -32.28
N VAL A 181 26.73 -8.93 -31.62
CA VAL A 181 26.73 -7.96 -30.54
C VAL A 181 26.43 -8.71 -29.24
N ALA A 182 27.36 -8.72 -28.31
CA ALA A 182 27.15 -9.26 -26.97
C ALA A 182 27.11 -8.14 -25.94
N PHE A 183 26.01 -8.03 -25.21
CA PHE A 183 25.91 -7.12 -24.06
C PHE A 183 26.40 -7.83 -22.82
N GLU A 184 27.63 -7.52 -22.41
CA GLU A 184 28.21 -8.04 -21.15
C GLU A 184 27.66 -7.26 -19.98
N VAL A 185 26.79 -7.90 -19.19
CA VAL A 185 26.10 -7.33 -18.06
C VAL A 185 26.83 -7.66 -16.77
N LYS A 186 27.19 -6.66 -15.99
CA LYS A 186 27.64 -6.79 -14.61
C LYS A 186 26.56 -6.18 -13.74
N GLU A 187 25.68 -7.03 -13.18
CA GLU A 187 24.46 -6.59 -12.50
C GLU A 187 24.72 -5.73 -11.24
N GLY A 188 25.87 -5.91 -10.57
CA GLY A 188 26.16 -5.25 -9.31
C GLY A 188 25.30 -5.77 -8.15
N LYS A 189 25.47 -5.17 -6.98
CA LYS A 189 24.64 -5.44 -5.80
C LYS A 189 23.37 -4.60 -5.84
N ILE A 190 22.35 -5.02 -5.10
CA ILE A 190 21.17 -4.18 -4.85
C ILE A 190 21.61 -2.96 -4.05
N THR A 191 21.21 -1.79 -4.49
CA THR A 191 21.48 -0.52 -3.82
C THR A 191 20.41 -0.28 -2.77
N SER A 192 20.78 -0.38 -1.51
CA SER A 192 19.85 -0.20 -0.39
C SER A 192 19.75 1.24 0.07
N VAL A 193 18.67 1.56 0.76
CA VAL A 193 18.56 2.78 1.55
C VAL A 193 19.14 2.50 2.93
N GLU A 194 20.38 2.93 3.16
CA GLU A 194 21.12 2.68 4.40
C GLU A 194 20.58 3.50 5.57
N ARG A 195 20.21 4.75 5.30
CA ARG A 195 19.67 5.66 6.30
C ARG A 195 18.70 6.66 5.72
N VAL A 196 17.61 6.87 6.45
CA VAL A 196 16.65 7.95 6.20
C VAL A 196 16.64 8.88 7.40
N THR A 197 16.92 10.15 7.17
CA THR A 197 16.96 11.22 8.18
C THR A 197 16.00 12.35 7.82
N PHE A 198 15.64 13.12 8.81
CA PHE A 198 14.78 14.29 8.62
C PHE A 198 15.46 15.52 9.22
N THR A 199 15.18 16.68 8.63
CA THR A 199 15.60 17.98 9.18
C THR A 199 14.38 18.87 9.32
N GLY A 200 14.35 19.64 10.40
CA GLY A 200 13.24 20.56 10.68
C GLY A 200 12.03 19.92 11.38
N ASN A 201 12.02 18.62 11.58
CA ASN A 201 11.01 17.88 12.35
C ASN A 201 11.23 18.10 13.86
N ARG A 202 10.28 18.76 14.50
CA ARG A 202 10.29 19.03 15.97
C ARG A 202 9.15 18.32 16.69
N ALA A 203 8.01 18.18 16.01
CA ALA A 203 6.81 17.58 16.56
C ALA A 203 6.85 16.05 16.57
N TYR A 204 7.57 15.45 15.64
CA TYR A 204 7.66 13.99 15.51
C TYR A 204 9.11 13.55 15.35
N SER A 205 9.46 12.40 15.92
CA SER A 205 10.79 11.83 15.80
C SER A 205 11.05 11.28 14.40
N ASP A 206 12.33 11.16 14.02
CA ASP A 206 12.74 10.49 12.78
C ASP A 206 12.17 9.08 12.69
N ARG A 207 12.19 8.34 13.81
CA ARG A 207 11.59 7.01 13.92
C ARG A 207 10.13 7.02 13.50
N ARG A 208 9.33 7.96 14.05
CA ARG A 208 7.90 8.04 13.71
C ARG A 208 7.66 8.41 12.25
N LEU A 209 8.48 9.31 11.71
CA LEU A 209 8.36 9.74 10.32
C LEU A 209 8.78 8.64 9.33
N ARG A 210 9.84 7.85 9.64
CA ARG A 210 10.24 6.71 8.81
C ARG A 210 9.13 5.67 8.68
N GLN A 211 8.31 5.45 9.72
CA GLN A 211 7.15 4.55 9.64
C GLN A 211 6.09 5.02 8.62
N VAL A 212 6.00 6.34 8.35
CA VAL A 212 5.05 6.92 7.38
C VAL A 212 5.48 6.64 5.94
N LEU A 213 6.79 6.60 5.68
CA LEU A 213 7.33 6.41 4.35
C LEU A 213 7.07 5.00 3.81
N GLU A 214 6.93 4.91 2.50
CA GLU A 214 6.94 3.64 1.79
C GLU A 214 8.36 3.07 1.69
N THR A 215 9.34 3.95 1.44
CA THR A 215 10.75 3.63 1.46
C THR A 215 11.18 3.24 2.87
N LYS A 216 11.73 2.03 3.02
CA LYS A 216 12.24 1.53 4.29
C LYS A 216 13.76 1.55 4.32
N GLN A 217 14.30 1.74 5.51
CA GLN A 217 15.74 1.65 5.77
C GLN A 217 16.17 0.18 5.82
N ALA A 218 17.36 -0.12 5.32
CA ALA A 218 17.91 -1.48 5.31
C ALA A 218 18.18 -1.96 6.74
N GLY A 219 17.73 -3.17 7.08
CA GLY A 219 17.94 -3.81 8.38
C GLY A 219 18.60 -5.18 8.25
N ILE A 220 18.89 -5.81 9.39
CA ILE A 220 19.52 -7.14 9.43
C ILE A 220 18.63 -8.25 8.83
N PHE A 221 17.29 -8.05 8.81
CA PHE A 221 16.32 -8.99 8.21
C PHE A 221 15.99 -8.64 6.76
N ARG A 222 16.92 -8.05 6.05
CA ARG A 222 16.81 -7.54 4.68
C ARG A 222 16.23 -8.54 3.68
N THR A 223 16.47 -9.83 3.86
CA THR A 223 15.99 -10.89 2.96
C THR A 223 14.46 -10.92 2.83
N PHE A 224 13.74 -10.38 3.82
CA PHE A 224 12.28 -10.39 3.89
C PHE A 224 11.63 -9.02 3.61
N VAL A 225 12.42 -7.93 3.49
CA VAL A 225 11.93 -6.57 3.29
C VAL A 225 12.29 -6.10 1.89
N LYS A 226 11.31 -6.05 0.98
CA LYS A 226 11.53 -5.62 -0.42
C LYS A 226 11.61 -4.10 -0.61
N ASN A 227 11.16 -3.29 0.35
CA ASN A 227 11.06 -1.83 0.23
C ASN A 227 12.31 -1.08 0.72
N ASP A 228 13.37 -1.79 1.11
CA ASP A 228 14.67 -1.23 1.49
C ASP A 228 15.57 -0.89 0.29
N THR A 229 15.13 -1.23 -0.92
CA THR A 229 15.81 -0.89 -2.18
C THR A 229 15.45 0.52 -2.60
N PHE A 230 16.46 1.31 -2.96
CA PHE A 230 16.23 2.66 -3.47
C PHE A 230 15.44 2.64 -4.79
N ASN A 231 14.38 3.45 -4.84
CA ASN A 231 13.60 3.68 -6.04
C ASN A 231 13.21 5.17 -6.12
N ALA A 232 13.74 5.85 -7.12
CA ALA A 232 13.52 7.29 -7.30
C ALA A 232 12.03 7.64 -7.47
N ASN A 233 11.22 6.73 -8.04
CA ASN A 233 9.77 6.95 -8.23
C ASN A 233 8.97 6.94 -6.92
N ARG A 234 9.53 6.40 -5.83
CA ARG A 234 8.90 6.44 -4.50
C ARG A 234 9.09 7.77 -3.80
N VAL A 235 10.11 8.55 -4.16
CA VAL A 235 10.41 9.81 -3.46
C VAL A 235 9.24 10.79 -3.48
N PRO A 236 8.57 11.06 -4.61
CA PRO A 236 7.39 11.94 -4.63
C PRO A 236 6.22 11.37 -3.79
N VAL A 237 6.05 10.05 -3.80
CA VAL A 237 5.02 9.37 -2.99
C VAL A 237 5.30 9.55 -1.50
N ASP A 238 6.56 9.37 -1.09
CA ASP A 238 6.98 9.56 0.30
C ASP A 238 6.83 11.02 0.75
N GLN A 239 7.17 11.98 -0.10
CA GLN A 239 6.92 13.40 0.17
C GLN A 239 5.43 13.67 0.40
N GLN A 240 4.56 13.14 -0.46
CA GLN A 240 3.11 13.31 -0.32
C GLN A 240 2.59 12.65 0.97
N LYS A 241 3.04 11.43 1.29
CA LYS A 241 2.67 10.74 2.55
C LYS A 241 3.07 11.53 3.79
N LEU A 242 4.26 12.16 3.78
CA LEU A 242 4.69 13.06 4.86
C LEU A 242 3.79 14.29 4.98
N LEU A 243 3.45 14.93 3.87
CA LEU A 243 2.53 16.08 3.88
C LEU A 243 1.15 15.70 4.40
N ASP A 244 0.61 14.58 3.94
CA ASP A 244 -0.70 14.09 4.38
C ASP A 244 -0.67 13.71 5.87
N PHE A 245 0.43 13.11 6.33
CA PHE A 245 0.64 12.81 7.74
C PHE A 245 0.58 14.07 8.62
N TYR A 246 1.31 15.12 8.27
CA TYR A 246 1.32 16.37 9.01
C TYR A 246 -0.03 17.09 8.95
N ARG A 247 -0.61 17.20 7.75
CA ARG A 247 -1.90 17.88 7.53
C ARG A 247 -3.05 17.22 8.27
N ALA A 248 -3.09 15.88 8.30
CA ALA A 248 -4.08 15.13 9.07
C ALA A 248 -3.98 15.37 10.59
N ARG A 249 -2.88 15.95 11.07
CA ARG A 249 -2.62 16.23 12.49
C ARG A 249 -2.67 17.71 12.86
N GLY A 250 -3.17 18.53 11.94
CA GLY A 250 -3.38 19.96 12.17
C GLY A 250 -2.27 20.86 11.64
N TYR A 251 -1.20 20.33 11.10
CA TYR A 251 -0.10 21.13 10.52
C TYR A 251 -0.44 21.51 9.07
N LYS A 252 -1.40 22.44 8.93
CA LYS A 252 -1.96 22.83 7.61
C LYS A 252 -0.89 23.27 6.62
N ASN A 253 0.09 24.04 7.09
CA ASN A 253 1.13 24.68 6.28
C ASN A 253 2.43 23.87 6.23
N ALA A 254 2.37 22.56 6.56
CA ALA A 254 3.53 21.68 6.44
C ALA A 254 4.02 21.59 5.00
N GLN A 255 5.33 21.61 4.82
CA GLN A 255 6.00 21.53 3.53
C GLN A 255 7.21 20.58 3.61
N VAL A 256 7.44 19.84 2.53
CA VAL A 256 8.71 19.13 2.31
C VAL A 256 9.48 19.94 1.25
N THR A 257 10.49 20.68 1.68
CA THR A 257 11.19 21.64 0.84
C THR A 257 12.20 20.98 -0.10
N GLY A 258 12.59 19.76 0.19
CA GLY A 258 13.47 18.98 -0.68
C GLY A 258 13.82 17.63 -0.09
N VAL A 259 14.30 16.75 -0.95
CA VAL A 259 14.86 15.44 -0.57
C VAL A 259 16.26 15.36 -1.18
N SER A 260 17.26 15.22 -0.31
CA SER A 260 18.64 14.96 -0.73
C SER A 260 18.87 13.46 -0.69
N SER A 261 19.38 12.91 -1.79
CA SER A 261 19.77 11.50 -1.91
C SER A 261 21.24 11.43 -2.25
N GLN A 262 22.05 10.92 -1.34
CA GLN A 262 23.49 10.76 -1.53
C GLN A 262 23.83 9.29 -1.64
N MET A 263 24.51 8.92 -2.73
CA MET A 263 24.95 7.55 -2.98
C MET A 263 26.37 7.35 -2.44
N THR A 264 26.63 6.19 -1.87
CA THR A 264 27.97 5.76 -1.46
C THR A 264 28.91 5.68 -2.66
N ARG A 265 30.23 5.74 -2.42
CA ARG A 265 31.24 5.60 -3.48
C ARG A 265 31.16 4.24 -4.17
N GLU A 266 30.84 3.21 -3.44
CA GLU A 266 30.67 1.82 -3.89
C GLU A 266 29.37 1.61 -4.68
N ARG A 267 28.47 2.60 -4.68
CA ARG A 267 27.14 2.59 -5.32
C ARG A 267 26.22 1.46 -4.81
N ASP A 268 26.42 1.00 -3.59
CA ASP A 268 25.64 -0.07 -2.96
C ASP A 268 24.63 0.44 -1.93
N ALA A 269 24.70 1.72 -1.55
CA ALA A 269 23.78 2.32 -0.59
C ALA A 269 23.45 3.79 -0.88
N PHE A 270 22.28 4.22 -0.36
CA PHE A 270 21.82 5.61 -0.36
C PHE A 270 21.59 6.12 1.06
N TYR A 271 21.98 7.36 1.29
CA TYR A 271 21.56 8.18 2.42
C TYR A 271 20.51 9.17 1.93
N MET A 272 19.33 9.17 2.54
CA MET A 272 18.24 10.06 2.17
C MET A 272 17.94 11.03 3.30
N THR A 273 17.80 12.31 2.98
CA THR A 273 17.43 13.35 3.96
C THR A 273 16.23 14.12 3.44
N PHE A 274 15.14 14.12 4.21
CA PHE A 274 13.93 14.89 3.94
C PHE A 274 13.98 16.20 4.73
N ASN A 275 13.92 17.35 4.04
CA ASN A 275 13.86 18.65 4.67
C ASN A 275 12.40 19.07 4.86
N VAL A 276 11.95 19.17 6.10
CA VAL A 276 10.57 19.42 6.48
C VAL A 276 10.44 20.78 7.17
N ILE A 277 9.43 21.52 6.79
CA ILE A 277 8.93 22.68 7.54
C ILE A 277 7.55 22.31 8.05
N GLU A 278 7.42 22.06 9.36
CA GLU A 278 6.16 21.59 9.95
C GLU A 278 5.09 22.68 9.98
N GLY A 279 5.49 23.93 10.15
CA GLY A 279 4.57 25.04 10.40
C GLY A 279 3.93 24.98 11.80
N GLN A 280 2.82 25.68 11.96
CA GLN A 280 2.05 25.70 13.20
C GLN A 280 0.90 24.69 13.16
N LYS A 281 0.48 24.22 14.34
CA LYS A 281 -0.66 23.34 14.47
C LYS A 281 -1.93 24.17 14.64
N TYR A 282 -2.90 23.96 13.75
CA TYR A 282 -4.16 24.69 13.71
C TYR A 282 -5.32 23.88 14.30
N HIS A 283 -6.34 24.63 14.76
CA HIS A 283 -7.62 24.08 15.21
C HIS A 283 -8.79 24.84 14.55
N PHE A 284 -9.94 24.19 14.44
CA PHE A 284 -11.16 24.85 13.95
C PHE A 284 -11.68 25.84 15.01
N ASN A 285 -12.03 27.04 14.58
CA ASN A 285 -12.65 28.06 15.42
C ASN A 285 -14.11 28.26 15.03
N ALA A 286 -14.38 28.92 13.92
CA ALA A 286 -15.73 29.11 13.41
C ALA A 286 -15.96 28.19 12.19
N VAL A 287 -17.08 27.49 12.23
CA VAL A 287 -17.53 26.64 11.11
C VAL A 287 -18.95 27.04 10.79
N ASN A 288 -19.17 27.63 9.64
CA ASN A 288 -20.44 28.20 9.23
C ASN A 288 -20.82 27.69 7.83
N THR A 289 -22.12 27.65 7.56
CA THR A 289 -22.65 27.35 6.23
C THR A 289 -23.36 28.59 5.70
N VAL A 290 -23.14 28.90 4.42
CA VAL A 290 -23.85 29.98 3.69
C VAL A 290 -24.40 29.44 2.38
N SER A 291 -25.48 30.01 1.90
CA SER A 291 -26.06 29.65 0.61
C SER A 291 -26.03 30.85 -0.32
N GLU A 292 -25.49 30.66 -1.52
CA GLU A 292 -25.60 31.57 -2.65
C GLU A 292 -26.82 31.20 -3.53
N ILE A 293 -27.58 30.18 -3.11
CA ILE A 293 -28.76 29.68 -3.83
C ILE A 293 -30.02 30.06 -3.02
N PRO A 294 -30.94 30.82 -3.58
CA PRO A 294 -32.19 31.16 -2.89
C PRO A 294 -33.02 29.91 -2.55
N GLY A 295 -33.63 29.90 -1.37
CA GLY A 295 -34.60 28.89 -0.95
C GLY A 295 -34.03 27.60 -0.35
N LEU A 296 -32.70 27.50 -0.16
CA LEU A 296 -32.13 26.38 0.58
C LEU A 296 -32.14 26.64 2.10
N ASP A 297 -32.54 25.66 2.89
CA ASP A 297 -32.49 25.73 4.33
C ASP A 297 -31.04 25.50 4.84
N VAL A 298 -30.32 26.61 5.03
CA VAL A 298 -28.92 26.58 5.48
C VAL A 298 -28.75 25.85 6.82
N ALA A 299 -29.75 25.93 7.72
CA ALA A 299 -29.67 25.30 9.03
C ALA A 299 -29.65 23.75 8.95
N GLN A 300 -30.30 23.16 7.95
CA GLN A 300 -30.23 21.74 7.68
C GLN A 300 -28.83 21.31 7.26
N TYR A 301 -28.19 22.07 6.40
CA TYR A 301 -26.83 21.79 5.91
C TYR A 301 -25.77 22.04 6.98
N ASP A 302 -25.95 23.07 7.81
CA ASP A 302 -25.01 23.39 8.88
C ASP A 302 -24.85 22.24 9.90
N LYS A 303 -25.93 21.53 10.22
CA LYS A 303 -25.90 20.32 11.06
C LYS A 303 -25.06 19.17 10.46
N LEU A 304 -24.82 19.17 9.16
CA LEU A 304 -24.06 18.14 8.47
C LEU A 304 -22.54 18.34 8.55
N THR A 305 -22.09 19.51 9.00
CA THR A 305 -20.65 19.81 9.15
C THR A 305 -19.98 18.81 10.09
N LYS A 306 -20.61 18.53 11.23
CA LYS A 306 -20.08 17.66 12.30
C LYS A 306 -18.64 18.03 12.72
N ILE A 307 -18.27 19.30 12.60
CA ILE A 307 -16.96 19.84 12.98
C ILE A 307 -17.20 20.78 14.17
N GLY A 308 -16.57 20.48 15.31
CA GLY A 308 -16.66 21.29 16.51
C GLY A 308 -15.56 22.35 16.62
N ALA A 309 -15.87 23.50 17.24
CA ALA A 309 -14.87 24.49 17.61
C ALA A 309 -13.84 23.87 18.58
N GLY A 310 -12.56 24.24 18.42
CA GLY A 310 -11.45 23.66 19.19
C GLY A 310 -10.94 22.30 18.69
N GLN A 311 -11.65 21.64 17.78
CA GLN A 311 -11.17 20.41 17.16
C GLN A 311 -9.91 20.68 16.34
N THR A 312 -8.92 19.78 16.38
CA THR A 312 -7.73 19.87 15.53
C THR A 312 -8.12 19.94 14.06
N TYR A 313 -7.51 20.87 13.33
CA TYR A 313 -7.71 20.98 11.88
C TYR A 313 -7.45 19.64 11.18
N SER A 314 -8.37 19.23 10.32
CA SER A 314 -8.30 18.00 9.53
C SER A 314 -8.90 18.25 8.14
N PRO A 315 -8.12 18.12 7.05
CA PRO A 315 -8.66 18.20 5.70
C PRO A 315 -9.75 17.15 5.46
N ARG A 316 -9.61 16.00 6.08
CA ARG A 316 -10.58 14.90 5.98
C ARG A 316 -11.93 15.24 6.59
N ALA A 317 -11.94 15.98 7.69
CA ALA A 317 -13.19 16.45 8.30
C ALA A 317 -13.96 17.40 7.36
N ILE A 318 -13.25 18.30 6.68
CA ILE A 318 -13.82 19.22 5.68
C ILE A 318 -14.38 18.44 4.49
N GLU A 319 -13.61 17.50 3.95
CA GLU A 319 -14.01 16.66 2.81
C GLU A 319 -15.29 15.86 3.11
N LEU A 320 -15.36 15.25 4.30
CA LEU A 320 -16.53 14.52 4.76
C LEU A 320 -17.76 15.43 4.94
N ALA A 321 -17.57 16.64 5.49
CA ALA A 321 -18.64 17.63 5.60
C ALA A 321 -19.19 18.01 4.23
N VAL A 322 -18.32 18.35 3.28
CA VAL A 322 -18.68 18.64 1.89
C VAL A 322 -19.45 17.47 1.26
N THR A 323 -18.94 16.25 1.41
CA THR A 323 -19.59 15.05 0.88
C THR A 323 -21.00 14.85 1.43
N ARG A 324 -21.21 15.05 2.75
CA ARG A 324 -22.52 14.94 3.38
C ARG A 324 -23.51 15.99 2.86
N MET A 325 -23.04 17.24 2.73
CA MET A 325 -23.85 18.34 2.23
C MET A 325 -24.25 18.13 0.77
N GLU A 326 -23.31 17.73 -0.11
CA GLU A 326 -23.61 17.46 -1.52
C GLU A 326 -24.56 16.25 -1.66
N GLN A 327 -24.41 15.20 -0.85
CA GLN A 327 -25.35 14.08 -0.83
C GLN A 327 -26.73 14.49 -0.32
N GLN A 328 -26.82 15.41 0.62
CA GLN A 328 -28.09 15.96 1.07
C GLN A 328 -28.74 16.79 -0.05
N ALA A 329 -27.96 17.63 -0.74
CA ALA A 329 -28.48 18.41 -1.85
C ALA A 329 -29.08 17.53 -2.96
N ILE A 330 -28.41 16.40 -3.30
CA ILE A 330 -28.94 15.43 -4.25
C ILE A 330 -30.28 14.84 -3.77
N ARG A 331 -30.39 14.49 -2.48
CA ARG A 331 -31.64 13.98 -1.88
C ARG A 331 -32.76 15.02 -1.92
N ASP A 332 -32.42 16.30 -1.78
CA ASP A 332 -33.35 17.42 -1.85
C ASP A 332 -33.66 17.81 -3.31
N GLY A 333 -33.24 17.01 -4.31
CA GLY A 333 -33.46 17.26 -5.74
C GLY A 333 -32.55 18.33 -6.36
N GLN A 334 -31.54 18.79 -5.61
CA GLN A 334 -30.64 19.87 -6.03
C GLN A 334 -29.32 19.29 -6.60
N GLN A 335 -29.39 18.63 -7.75
CA GLN A 335 -28.27 17.86 -8.34
C GLN A 335 -27.04 18.70 -8.71
N PHE A 336 -27.22 20.01 -8.98
CA PHE A 336 -26.13 20.92 -9.38
C PHE A 336 -25.60 21.77 -8.25
N VAL A 337 -25.99 21.54 -7.00
CA VAL A 337 -25.39 22.20 -5.85
C VAL A 337 -24.01 21.64 -5.60
N ARG A 338 -23.04 22.52 -5.43
CA ARG A 338 -21.69 22.23 -5.00
C ARG A 338 -21.41 22.93 -3.70
N VAL A 339 -20.55 22.32 -2.90
CA VAL A 339 -20.10 22.91 -1.64
C VAL A 339 -18.65 23.35 -1.80
N ASP A 340 -18.44 24.67 -1.68
CA ASP A 340 -17.13 25.29 -1.74
C ASP A 340 -16.65 25.61 -0.31
N PRO A 341 -15.65 24.87 0.24
CA PRO A 341 -15.13 25.15 1.56
C PRO A 341 -14.14 26.31 1.49
N ARG A 342 -14.54 27.50 1.94
CA ARG A 342 -13.71 28.70 2.02
C ARG A 342 -13.01 28.71 3.38
N ILE A 343 -11.68 28.61 3.35
CA ILE A 343 -10.86 28.45 4.54
C ILE A 343 -10.07 29.74 4.76
N THR A 344 -10.25 30.36 5.93
CA THR A 344 -9.44 31.48 6.38
C THR A 344 -8.67 31.09 7.64
N GLU A 345 -7.42 31.51 7.74
CA GLU A 345 -6.56 31.19 8.86
C GLU A 345 -6.13 32.45 9.62
N ASP A 346 -6.06 32.35 10.93
CA ASP A 346 -5.44 33.32 11.81
C ASP A 346 -4.17 32.70 12.43
N PRO A 347 -3.00 33.08 11.95
CA PRO A 347 -1.73 32.56 12.48
C PRO A 347 -1.45 32.94 13.92
N ARG A 348 -2.05 34.03 14.43
CA ARG A 348 -1.81 34.48 15.81
C ARG A 348 -2.50 33.58 16.84
N THR A 349 -3.72 33.16 16.52
CA THR A 349 -4.51 32.27 17.36
C THR A 349 -4.39 30.81 16.97
N GLN A 350 -3.67 30.50 15.88
CA GLN A 350 -3.57 29.16 15.28
C GLN A 350 -4.96 28.57 14.96
N ALA A 351 -5.86 29.43 14.55
CA ALA A 351 -7.25 29.13 14.31
C ALA A 351 -7.56 29.09 12.80
N VAL A 352 -8.45 28.20 12.42
CA VAL A 352 -9.00 28.09 11.08
C VAL A 352 -10.51 28.29 11.14
N ASN A 353 -11.01 29.25 10.37
CA ASN A 353 -12.44 29.40 10.12
C ASN A 353 -12.78 28.77 8.77
N VAL A 354 -13.85 28.02 8.72
CA VAL A 354 -14.33 27.36 7.51
C VAL A 354 -15.77 27.82 7.22
N THR A 355 -15.97 28.38 6.04
CA THR A 355 -17.30 28.71 5.53
C THR A 355 -17.62 27.78 4.38
N PHE A 356 -18.60 26.91 4.55
CA PHE A 356 -19.12 26.05 3.50
C PHE A 356 -20.15 26.84 2.67
N ALA A 357 -19.75 27.26 1.47
CA ALA A 357 -20.64 27.98 0.57
C ALA A 357 -21.37 26.99 -0.35
N LEU A 358 -22.71 26.97 -0.27
CA LEU A 358 -23.56 26.23 -1.19
C LEU A 358 -23.70 27.06 -2.45
N VAL A 359 -23.04 26.64 -3.53
CA VAL A 359 -22.98 27.37 -4.80
C VAL A 359 -23.61 26.55 -5.92
N ARG A 360 -24.07 27.23 -6.96
CA ARG A 360 -24.56 26.55 -8.15
C ARG A 360 -23.39 26.10 -9.02
N GLY A 361 -23.21 24.80 -9.16
CA GLY A 361 -22.25 24.21 -10.08
C GLY A 361 -22.68 24.31 -11.57
N PRO A 362 -21.75 24.01 -12.49
CA PRO A 362 -22.06 23.95 -13.90
C PRO A 362 -23.06 22.84 -14.19
N ARG A 363 -23.97 23.09 -15.14
CA ARG A 363 -24.92 22.08 -15.63
C ARG A 363 -24.23 21.19 -16.66
N VAL A 364 -23.47 20.26 -16.20
CA VAL A 364 -22.77 19.27 -17.02
C VAL A 364 -23.22 17.88 -16.58
N PHE A 365 -23.46 17.01 -17.56
CA PHE A 365 -23.97 15.66 -17.34
C PHE A 365 -22.93 14.63 -17.75
N VAL A 366 -22.96 13.47 -17.11
CA VAL A 366 -22.18 12.31 -17.54
C VAL A 366 -22.86 11.66 -18.74
N GLN A 367 -22.24 11.73 -19.90
CA GLN A 367 -22.77 11.10 -21.10
C GLN A 367 -22.64 9.58 -21.05
N ARG A 368 -21.44 9.10 -20.70
CA ARG A 368 -21.13 7.69 -20.54
C ARG A 368 -19.88 7.49 -19.69
N ILE A 369 -19.71 6.26 -19.18
CA ILE A 369 -18.55 5.82 -18.44
C ILE A 369 -17.93 4.66 -19.23
N ASP A 370 -16.77 4.90 -19.83
CA ASP A 370 -16.02 3.92 -20.62
C ASP A 370 -14.99 3.25 -19.72
N ILE A 371 -14.98 1.90 -19.68
CA ILE A 371 -14.08 1.11 -18.83
C ILE A 371 -13.24 0.23 -19.75
N GLU A 372 -11.92 0.35 -19.62
CA GLU A 372 -10.94 -0.37 -20.45
C GLU A 372 -9.86 -1.03 -19.59
N GLY A 373 -9.31 -2.15 -20.05
CA GLY A 373 -8.23 -2.88 -19.38
C GLY A 373 -8.68 -3.97 -18.40
N ASN A 374 -9.99 -4.11 -18.16
CA ASN A 374 -10.58 -5.16 -17.34
C ASN A 374 -10.81 -6.44 -18.12
N THR A 375 -9.77 -7.27 -18.29
CA THR A 375 -9.82 -8.49 -19.10
C THR A 375 -10.51 -9.65 -18.39
N SER A 376 -10.33 -9.78 -17.10
CA SER A 376 -10.91 -10.83 -16.24
C SER A 376 -12.07 -10.31 -15.39
N THR A 377 -11.96 -9.05 -14.92
CA THR A 377 -12.95 -8.41 -14.07
C THR A 377 -14.13 -7.93 -14.91
N LEU A 378 -15.35 -8.31 -14.53
CA LEU A 378 -16.55 -7.87 -15.23
C LEU A 378 -16.74 -6.34 -15.11
N ASP A 379 -17.15 -5.68 -16.19
CA ASP A 379 -17.42 -4.24 -16.26
C ASP A 379 -18.28 -3.73 -15.08
N ARG A 380 -19.35 -4.47 -14.74
CA ARG A 380 -20.23 -4.13 -13.62
C ARG A 380 -19.51 -4.01 -12.27
N VAL A 381 -18.34 -4.66 -12.09
CA VAL A 381 -17.57 -4.62 -10.82
C VAL A 381 -16.87 -3.28 -10.68
N VAL A 382 -16.37 -2.73 -11.77
CA VAL A 382 -15.78 -1.38 -11.80
C VAL A 382 -16.90 -0.32 -11.76
N ARG A 383 -17.93 -0.49 -12.59
CA ARG A 383 -19.05 0.43 -12.74
C ARG A 383 -19.82 0.65 -11.43
N ARG A 384 -20.03 -0.39 -10.63
CA ARG A 384 -20.72 -0.28 -9.33
C ARG A 384 -20.00 0.58 -8.28
N GLU A 385 -18.73 0.88 -8.48
CA GLU A 385 -17.97 1.78 -7.61
C GLU A 385 -18.28 3.26 -7.90
N PHE A 386 -18.91 3.56 -9.03
CA PHE A 386 -19.48 4.87 -9.31
C PHE A 386 -20.85 5.00 -8.62
N ARG A 387 -21.07 6.12 -7.95
CA ARG A 387 -22.41 6.51 -7.46
C ARG A 387 -23.17 7.32 -8.49
N THR A 388 -22.45 7.92 -9.42
CA THR A 388 -22.95 8.67 -10.57
C THR A 388 -23.15 7.69 -11.72
N VAL A 389 -24.31 7.72 -12.35
CA VAL A 389 -24.63 6.94 -13.55
C VAL A 389 -24.72 7.84 -14.78
N GLU A 390 -24.80 7.25 -15.95
CA GLU A 390 -24.99 7.98 -17.20
C GLU A 390 -26.31 8.79 -17.14
N GLY A 391 -26.25 10.06 -17.52
CA GLY A 391 -27.36 11.01 -17.41
C GLY A 391 -27.38 11.83 -16.12
N ASP A 392 -26.63 11.45 -15.11
CA ASP A 392 -26.52 12.23 -13.87
C ASP A 392 -25.68 13.50 -14.02
N ALA A 393 -25.85 14.43 -13.10
CA ALA A 393 -25.01 15.62 -12.99
C ALA A 393 -23.55 15.23 -12.70
N TYR A 394 -22.63 15.73 -13.53
CA TYR A 394 -21.20 15.50 -13.36
C TYR A 394 -20.68 16.15 -12.08
N ASN A 395 -20.03 15.37 -11.23
CA ASN A 395 -19.36 15.82 -10.03
C ASN A 395 -17.90 15.31 -10.01
N PRO A 396 -16.89 16.19 -10.21
CA PRO A 396 -15.47 15.77 -10.24
C PRO A 396 -15.01 15.06 -8.96
N ARG A 397 -15.58 15.46 -7.80
CA ARG A 397 -15.26 14.85 -6.51
C ARG A 397 -15.77 13.41 -6.43
N GLU A 398 -17.02 13.16 -6.90
CA GLU A 398 -17.55 11.80 -6.93
C GLU A 398 -16.80 10.89 -7.91
N ILE A 399 -16.34 11.41 -9.05
CA ILE A 399 -15.49 10.68 -9.98
C ILE A 399 -14.15 10.33 -9.34
N LYS A 400 -13.51 11.27 -8.64
CA LYS A 400 -12.29 10.99 -7.87
C LYS A 400 -12.52 9.94 -6.78
N ASN A 401 -13.61 10.08 -6.02
CA ASN A 401 -13.97 9.12 -4.98
C ASN A 401 -14.25 7.73 -5.57
N ALA A 402 -14.84 7.65 -6.77
CA ALA A 402 -15.01 6.38 -7.47
C ALA A 402 -13.67 5.76 -7.85
N ALA A 403 -12.72 6.55 -8.38
CA ALA A 403 -11.37 6.08 -8.64
C ALA A 403 -10.68 5.51 -7.38
N ASP A 404 -10.83 6.20 -6.25
CA ASP A 404 -10.27 5.75 -4.97
C ASP A 404 -10.95 4.47 -4.46
N ARG A 405 -12.27 4.32 -4.65
CA ARG A 405 -12.99 3.07 -4.36
C ARG A 405 -12.51 1.91 -5.24
N ILE A 406 -12.32 2.15 -6.55
CA ILE A 406 -11.79 1.14 -7.48
C ILE A 406 -10.37 0.71 -7.05
N ARG A 407 -9.49 1.65 -6.70
CA ARG A 407 -8.14 1.34 -6.17
C ARG A 407 -8.22 0.52 -4.88
N ALA A 408 -9.15 0.88 -4.00
CA ALA A 408 -9.34 0.19 -2.72
C ALA A 408 -9.84 -1.26 -2.85
N THR A 409 -10.37 -1.68 -4.01
CA THR A 409 -10.73 -3.08 -4.25
C THR A 409 -9.51 -4.00 -4.24
N GLY A 410 -8.32 -3.48 -4.60
CA GLY A 410 -7.10 -4.27 -4.74
C GLY A 410 -7.07 -5.19 -5.96
N TYR A 411 -7.99 -5.05 -6.92
CA TYR A 411 -8.02 -5.88 -8.13
C TYR A 411 -7.10 -5.35 -9.24
N PHE A 412 -6.71 -4.09 -9.14
CA PHE A 412 -5.97 -3.37 -10.15
C PHE A 412 -4.66 -2.82 -9.61
N LYS A 413 -3.60 -3.01 -10.37
CA LYS A 413 -2.27 -2.46 -10.10
C LYS A 413 -2.24 -0.96 -10.38
N ASN A 414 -2.94 -0.53 -11.43
CA ASN A 414 -3.10 0.86 -11.80
C ASN A 414 -4.56 1.18 -12.11
N VAL A 415 -5.00 2.37 -11.72
CA VAL A 415 -6.35 2.89 -12.02
C VAL A 415 -6.20 4.36 -12.38
N ASP A 416 -6.43 4.67 -13.64
CA ASP A 416 -6.46 6.03 -14.16
C ASP A 416 -7.89 6.39 -14.56
N VAL A 417 -8.39 7.50 -14.00
CA VAL A 417 -9.73 7.99 -14.31
C VAL A 417 -9.62 9.43 -14.79
N SER A 418 -9.99 9.63 -16.03
CA SER A 418 -9.96 10.93 -16.70
C SER A 418 -11.32 11.30 -17.26
N THR A 419 -11.50 12.57 -17.60
CA THR A 419 -12.73 13.05 -18.21
C THR A 419 -12.44 13.78 -19.51
N LYS A 420 -13.22 13.52 -20.54
CA LYS A 420 -13.16 14.18 -21.85
C LYS A 420 -14.48 14.87 -22.12
N GLN A 421 -14.45 15.89 -22.97
CA GLN A 421 -15.68 16.52 -23.45
C GLN A 421 -16.51 15.50 -24.24
N GLY A 422 -17.80 15.46 -23.98
CA GLY A 422 -18.75 14.60 -24.69
C GLY A 422 -19.18 15.17 -26.05
N SER A 423 -20.28 14.65 -26.55
CA SER A 423 -20.84 15.06 -27.84
C SER A 423 -21.41 16.50 -27.85
N SER A 424 -21.65 17.08 -26.67
CA SER A 424 -22.07 18.48 -26.51
C SER A 424 -21.26 19.15 -25.39
N PRO A 425 -21.21 20.51 -25.34
CA PRO A 425 -20.43 21.25 -24.33
C PRO A 425 -20.88 21.01 -22.88
N ASP A 426 -22.12 20.58 -22.69
CA ASP A 426 -22.74 20.27 -21.40
C ASP A 426 -22.62 18.76 -21.03
N GLN A 427 -21.83 18.00 -21.76
CA GLN A 427 -21.63 16.56 -21.53
C GLN A 427 -20.16 16.20 -21.38
N VAL A 428 -19.90 15.20 -20.53
CA VAL A 428 -18.56 14.61 -20.34
C VAL A 428 -18.61 13.09 -20.48
N VAL A 429 -17.57 12.53 -21.03
CA VAL A 429 -17.27 11.10 -21.02
C VAL A 429 -16.25 10.84 -19.94
N VAL A 430 -16.50 9.87 -19.09
CA VAL A 430 -15.57 9.42 -18.05
C VAL A 430 -14.83 8.20 -18.57
N ASP A 431 -13.51 8.32 -18.78
CA ASP A 431 -12.65 7.21 -19.19
C ASP A 431 -12.00 6.59 -17.97
N VAL A 432 -12.14 5.30 -17.81
CA VAL A 432 -11.59 4.51 -16.71
C VAL A 432 -10.65 3.46 -17.29
N ASN A 433 -9.35 3.69 -17.19
CA ASN A 433 -8.32 2.76 -17.62
C ASN A 433 -7.78 2.00 -16.41
N VAL A 434 -7.85 0.68 -16.44
CA VAL A 434 -7.38 -0.17 -15.35
C VAL A 434 -6.34 -1.18 -15.84
N GLU A 435 -5.38 -1.51 -14.99
CA GLU A 435 -4.41 -2.59 -15.20
C GLU A 435 -4.62 -3.64 -14.12
N GLU A 436 -5.10 -4.83 -14.49
CA GLU A 436 -5.38 -5.91 -13.54
C GLU A 436 -4.12 -6.47 -12.88
N GLN A 437 -4.26 -6.95 -11.66
CA GLN A 437 -3.24 -7.70 -10.94
C GLN A 437 -3.80 -9.01 -10.40
N PRO A 438 -2.94 -10.02 -10.10
CA PRO A 438 -3.39 -11.26 -9.46
C PRO A 438 -4.14 -10.97 -8.16
N THR A 439 -5.34 -11.53 -8.00
CA THR A 439 -6.22 -11.35 -6.84
C THR A 439 -6.31 -12.59 -5.96
N GLY A 440 -5.77 -13.71 -6.45
CA GLY A 440 -5.67 -14.97 -5.74
C GLY A 440 -4.36 -15.12 -4.97
N SER A 441 -4.44 -15.78 -3.83
CA SER A 441 -3.26 -16.18 -3.04
C SER A 441 -3.43 -17.58 -2.49
N LEU A 442 -2.34 -18.35 -2.53
CA LEU A 442 -2.21 -19.65 -1.89
C LEU A 442 -1.13 -19.53 -0.82
N GLY A 443 -1.51 -19.72 0.43
CA GLY A 443 -0.62 -19.62 1.57
C GLY A 443 -0.43 -20.97 2.25
N PHE A 444 0.79 -21.24 2.68
CA PHE A 444 1.15 -22.33 3.59
C PHE A 444 1.85 -21.72 4.78
N GLY A 445 1.48 -22.11 5.98
CA GLY A 445 2.06 -21.57 7.18
C GLY A 445 2.27 -22.65 8.24
N ALA A 446 3.21 -22.35 9.13
CA ALA A 446 3.36 -23.08 10.39
C ALA A 446 3.10 -22.10 11.53
N SER A 447 2.44 -22.54 12.57
CA SER A 447 2.20 -21.79 13.79
C SER A 447 2.77 -22.56 14.98
N TYR A 448 3.10 -21.83 16.03
CA TYR A 448 3.41 -22.40 17.32
C TYR A 448 2.68 -21.63 18.41
N SER A 449 2.02 -22.35 19.28
CA SER A 449 1.39 -21.82 20.48
C SER A 449 1.88 -22.65 21.68
N ALA A 450 2.04 -22.03 22.82
CA ALA A 450 2.44 -22.75 24.03
C ALA A 450 1.32 -23.69 24.52
N SER A 451 0.05 -23.39 24.16
CA SER A 451 -1.14 -24.18 24.49
C SER A 451 -1.43 -25.31 23.52
N ASP A 452 -1.22 -25.08 22.20
CA ASP A 452 -1.69 -25.99 21.14
C ASP A 452 -0.53 -26.67 20.38
N GLY A 453 0.72 -26.36 20.76
CA GLY A 453 1.91 -26.91 20.12
C GLY A 453 2.16 -26.36 18.71
N ILE A 454 2.77 -27.18 17.86
CA ILE A 454 3.06 -26.86 16.46
C ILE A 454 1.81 -27.08 15.62
N GLY A 455 1.44 -26.09 14.81
CA GLY A 455 0.37 -26.17 13.86
C GLY A 455 0.82 -25.95 12.43
N LEU A 456 0.11 -26.55 11.49
CA LEU A 456 0.25 -26.31 10.07
C LEU A 456 -1.05 -25.74 9.54
N ASN A 457 -0.94 -24.79 8.63
CA ASN A 457 -2.11 -24.22 7.97
C ASN A 457 -1.88 -24.08 6.46
N ALA A 458 -2.96 -24.30 5.71
CA ALA A 458 -3.02 -23.99 4.29
C ALA A 458 -4.23 -23.10 4.05
N SER A 459 -4.08 -22.08 3.23
CA SER A 459 -5.15 -21.17 2.87
C SER A 459 -5.15 -20.86 1.38
N LEU A 460 -6.33 -20.84 0.80
CA LEU A 460 -6.60 -20.36 -0.55
C LEU A 460 -7.55 -19.17 -0.42
N GLN A 461 -7.16 -18.03 -0.99
CA GLN A 461 -8.00 -16.84 -1.01
C GLN A 461 -8.06 -16.29 -2.43
N GLU A 462 -9.25 -15.92 -2.86
CA GLU A 462 -9.50 -15.23 -4.12
C GLU A 462 -10.41 -14.04 -3.85
N ASN A 463 -9.89 -12.82 -4.09
CA ASN A 463 -10.61 -11.59 -3.81
C ASN A 463 -11.55 -11.16 -4.95
N ASN A 464 -11.32 -11.67 -6.14
CA ASN A 464 -12.14 -11.39 -7.34
C ASN A 464 -12.62 -12.68 -8.01
N PHE A 465 -13.27 -13.54 -7.24
CA PHE A 465 -13.71 -14.86 -7.70
C PHE A 465 -14.55 -14.76 -8.97
N LEU A 466 -14.10 -15.44 -10.01
CA LEU A 466 -14.69 -15.43 -11.37
C LEU A 466 -14.84 -14.02 -11.97
N GLY A 467 -14.00 -13.07 -11.59
CA GLY A 467 -14.09 -11.69 -12.07
C GLY A 467 -15.33 -10.92 -11.60
N ARG A 468 -16.04 -11.41 -10.58
CA ARG A 468 -17.30 -10.86 -10.10
C ARG A 468 -17.14 -9.92 -8.89
N GLY A 469 -15.89 -9.70 -8.43
CA GLY A 469 -15.61 -8.94 -7.21
C GLY A 469 -16.17 -9.61 -5.96
N GLN A 470 -16.26 -10.94 -5.97
CA GLN A 470 -16.65 -11.81 -4.86
C GLN A 470 -15.40 -12.33 -4.18
N PHE A 471 -15.46 -12.55 -2.87
CA PHE A 471 -14.39 -13.19 -2.12
C PHE A 471 -14.71 -14.65 -1.90
N LEU A 472 -13.74 -15.53 -2.14
CA LEU A 472 -13.77 -16.94 -1.76
C LEU A 472 -12.50 -17.25 -0.96
N GLY A 473 -12.68 -17.78 0.24
CA GLY A 473 -11.61 -18.22 1.13
C GLY A 473 -11.82 -19.66 1.60
N LEU A 474 -10.78 -20.47 1.54
CA LEU A 474 -10.69 -21.80 2.13
C LEU A 474 -9.49 -21.82 3.06
N SER A 475 -9.67 -22.25 4.29
CA SER A 475 -8.58 -22.43 5.25
C SER A 475 -8.65 -23.79 5.88
N LEU A 476 -7.51 -24.45 5.99
CA LEU A 476 -7.30 -25.73 6.65
C LEU A 476 -6.19 -25.55 7.67
N GLY A 477 -6.42 -25.91 8.90
CA GLY A 477 -5.44 -25.84 9.97
C GLY A 477 -5.44 -27.15 10.77
N THR A 478 -4.27 -27.56 11.21
CA THR A 478 -4.11 -28.72 12.09
C THR A 478 -3.01 -28.44 13.11
N THR A 479 -3.24 -28.84 14.34
CA THR A 479 -2.24 -28.92 15.40
C THR A 479 -2.20 -30.36 15.90
N SER A 480 -1.40 -30.63 16.95
CA SER A 480 -1.42 -31.95 17.60
C SER A 480 -2.83 -32.37 18.02
N ASP A 481 -3.61 -31.42 18.54
CA ASP A 481 -4.85 -31.69 19.25
C ASP A 481 -6.09 -31.11 18.58
N ASN A 482 -5.90 -30.19 17.60
CA ASN A 482 -6.96 -29.44 16.97
C ASN A 482 -6.90 -29.51 15.45
N ASN A 483 -8.05 -29.73 14.81
CA ASN A 483 -8.22 -29.56 13.38
C ASN A 483 -9.29 -28.51 13.11
N SER A 484 -9.05 -27.66 12.14
CA SER A 484 -9.99 -26.65 11.72
C SER A 484 -10.07 -26.56 10.20
N SER A 485 -11.28 -26.43 9.70
CA SER A 485 -11.54 -26.20 8.29
C SER A 485 -12.60 -25.11 8.15
N SER A 486 -12.40 -24.17 7.28
CA SER A 486 -13.39 -23.13 7.03
C SER A 486 -13.49 -22.78 5.55
N LEU A 487 -14.71 -22.55 5.11
CA LEU A 487 -15.05 -21.99 3.81
C LEU A 487 -15.77 -20.66 4.05
N ARG A 488 -15.35 -19.62 3.37
CA ARG A 488 -15.97 -18.30 3.42
C ARG A 488 -16.20 -17.76 2.02
N PHE A 489 -17.43 -17.37 1.75
CA PHE A 489 -17.81 -16.67 0.53
C PHE A 489 -18.40 -15.31 0.90
N VAL A 490 -18.08 -14.26 0.13
CA VAL A 490 -18.63 -12.91 0.34
C VAL A 490 -18.97 -12.28 -0.99
N GLU A 491 -20.22 -11.81 -1.11
CA GLU A 491 -20.69 -10.92 -2.17
C GLU A 491 -20.85 -9.51 -1.59
N PRO A 492 -19.94 -8.56 -1.86
CA PRO A 492 -19.94 -7.25 -1.21
C PRO A 492 -21.10 -6.33 -1.64
N ARG A 493 -21.76 -6.62 -2.78
CA ARG A 493 -22.86 -5.84 -3.36
C ARG A 493 -23.99 -6.74 -3.81
N PHE A 494 -24.65 -7.38 -2.83
CA PHE A 494 -25.72 -8.32 -3.10
C PHE A 494 -26.85 -7.67 -3.91
N LEU A 495 -27.17 -8.26 -5.06
CA LEU A 495 -28.14 -7.72 -6.04
C LEU A 495 -27.85 -6.28 -6.47
N GLY A 496 -26.59 -5.86 -6.51
CA GLY A 496 -26.17 -4.51 -6.87
C GLY A 496 -26.42 -3.45 -5.79
N ARG A 497 -26.97 -3.84 -4.62
CA ARG A 497 -27.26 -2.94 -3.52
C ARG A 497 -26.06 -2.81 -2.56
N ASN A 498 -26.05 -1.78 -1.73
CA ASN A 498 -25.06 -1.62 -0.66
C ASN A 498 -25.38 -2.52 0.54
N VAL A 499 -25.49 -3.82 0.28
CA VAL A 499 -25.71 -4.89 1.23
C VAL A 499 -24.69 -5.97 0.94
N LYS A 500 -23.94 -6.38 1.97
CA LYS A 500 -22.97 -7.46 1.85
C LYS A 500 -23.64 -8.77 2.25
N PHE A 501 -23.60 -9.75 1.38
CA PHE A 501 -23.96 -11.13 1.72
C PHE A 501 -22.68 -11.91 2.03
N SER A 502 -22.71 -12.68 3.10
CA SER A 502 -21.63 -13.62 3.44
C SER A 502 -22.21 -15.01 3.75
N PHE A 503 -21.44 -16.02 3.42
CA PHE A 503 -21.71 -17.41 3.74
C PHE A 503 -20.46 -18.01 4.34
N GLY A 504 -20.57 -18.57 5.53
CA GLY A 504 -19.51 -19.29 6.24
C GLY A 504 -19.90 -20.73 6.51
N ALA A 505 -18.95 -21.65 6.30
CA ALA A 505 -19.06 -23.03 6.79
C ALA A 505 -17.79 -23.35 7.58
N TYR A 506 -17.97 -23.89 8.77
CA TYR A 506 -16.91 -24.16 9.74
C TYR A 506 -17.00 -25.59 10.23
N TYR A 507 -15.85 -26.22 10.35
CA TYR A 507 -15.67 -27.53 10.95
C TYR A 507 -14.45 -27.53 11.84
N THR A 508 -14.60 -27.87 13.11
CA THR A 508 -13.51 -27.97 14.07
C THR A 508 -13.62 -29.20 14.91
N THR A 509 -12.49 -29.84 15.18
CA THR A 509 -12.38 -30.93 16.18
C THR A 509 -11.24 -30.59 17.13
N SER A 510 -11.43 -30.90 18.39
CA SER A 510 -10.35 -30.82 19.39
C SER A 510 -10.38 -32.12 20.18
N SER A 511 -9.20 -32.68 20.41
CA SER A 511 -9.02 -33.89 21.20
C SER A 511 -7.92 -33.65 22.22
N ASP A 512 -8.21 -34.03 23.46
CA ASP A 512 -7.30 -34.08 24.60
C ASP A 512 -6.43 -32.78 24.77
N ALA A 513 -7.10 -31.63 24.49
CA ALA A 513 -6.45 -30.33 24.56
C ALA A 513 -6.04 -30.01 26.00
N SER A 514 -5.06 -29.11 26.13
CA SER A 514 -4.51 -28.64 27.41
C SER A 514 -5.64 -28.33 28.44
N ASN A 515 -5.62 -28.98 29.60
CA ASN A 515 -6.59 -28.85 30.67
C ASN A 515 -8.02 -29.39 30.36
N THR A 516 -8.22 -30.14 29.29
CA THR A 516 -9.48 -30.78 28.95
C THR A 516 -9.28 -32.27 28.74
N TYR A 517 -10.17 -33.12 29.29
CA TYR A 517 -10.10 -34.57 29.22
C TYR A 517 -11.32 -35.12 28.48
N TYR A 518 -11.62 -34.48 27.34
CA TYR A 518 -12.71 -34.78 26.44
C TYR A 518 -12.44 -34.30 25.03
N ASP A 519 -13.11 -34.88 24.06
CA ASP A 519 -13.05 -34.42 22.67
C ASP A 519 -14.24 -33.57 22.32
N THR A 520 -14.03 -32.65 21.41
CA THR A 520 -15.10 -31.81 20.85
C THR A 520 -15.15 -31.87 19.33
N LYS A 521 -16.37 -31.80 18.79
CA LYS A 521 -16.59 -31.63 17.36
C LYS A 521 -17.65 -30.58 17.14
N ARG A 522 -17.35 -29.60 16.31
CA ARG A 522 -18.28 -28.51 15.97
C ARG A 522 -18.36 -28.33 14.47
N MET A 523 -19.54 -28.18 13.96
CA MET A 523 -19.79 -27.79 12.59
C MET A 523 -20.91 -26.77 12.51
N SER A 524 -20.79 -25.80 11.64
CA SER A 524 -21.82 -24.79 11.44
C SER A 524 -21.79 -24.16 10.04
N ILE A 525 -22.98 -23.76 9.61
CA ILE A 525 -23.20 -22.98 8.41
C ILE A 525 -23.91 -21.69 8.82
N SER A 526 -23.43 -20.56 8.28
CA SER A 526 -23.96 -19.25 8.65
C SER A 526 -24.03 -18.30 7.45
N PRO A 527 -25.16 -18.21 6.74
CA PRO A 527 -25.45 -17.12 5.86
C PRO A 527 -25.75 -15.84 6.64
N ALA A 528 -25.26 -14.69 6.16
CA ALA A 528 -25.48 -13.39 6.80
C ALA A 528 -25.61 -12.26 5.80
N PHE A 529 -26.34 -11.22 6.19
CA PHE A 529 -26.46 -9.96 5.48
C PHE A 529 -25.97 -8.82 6.37
N GLU A 530 -25.08 -7.98 5.84
CA GLU A 530 -24.58 -6.80 6.55
C GLU A 530 -25.05 -5.52 5.87
N PHE A 531 -25.60 -4.60 6.66
CA PHE A 531 -26.17 -3.33 6.23
C PHE A 531 -25.40 -2.17 6.85
N PRO A 532 -25.03 -1.13 6.07
CA PRO A 532 -24.57 0.12 6.64
C PRO A 532 -25.75 0.89 7.23
N VAL A 533 -25.79 1.05 8.56
CA VAL A 533 -26.86 1.78 9.27
C VAL A 533 -26.47 3.22 9.58
N SER A 534 -25.18 3.54 9.55
CA SER A 534 -24.64 4.90 9.67
C SER A 534 -23.27 4.98 8.99
N GLU A 535 -22.67 6.18 8.99
CA GLU A 535 -21.30 6.38 8.45
C GLU A 535 -20.27 5.44 9.11
N ARG A 536 -20.44 5.17 10.41
CA ARG A 536 -19.53 4.35 11.23
C ARG A 536 -20.16 3.06 11.74
N GLY A 537 -21.47 2.89 11.52
CA GLY A 537 -22.26 1.78 12.06
C GLY A 537 -22.64 0.77 11.01
N ARG A 538 -22.48 -0.51 11.33
CA ARG A 538 -22.88 -1.65 10.51
C ARG A 538 -23.71 -2.61 11.33
N LEU A 539 -24.75 -3.17 10.72
CA LEU A 539 -25.60 -4.20 11.31
C LEU A 539 -25.53 -5.45 10.44
N GLU A 540 -25.00 -6.52 10.98
CA GLU A 540 -25.07 -7.85 10.39
C GLU A 540 -26.23 -8.62 11.00
N VAL A 541 -27.03 -9.25 10.17
CA VAL A 541 -28.07 -10.21 10.57
C VAL A 541 -27.71 -11.55 9.93
N ARG A 542 -27.70 -12.60 10.74
CA ARG A 542 -27.31 -13.96 10.33
C ARG A 542 -28.32 -15.01 10.74
N TYR A 543 -28.40 -16.04 9.95
CA TYR A 543 -28.97 -17.31 10.34
C TYR A 543 -27.81 -18.28 10.55
N LYS A 544 -27.90 -19.08 11.61
CA LYS A 544 -26.85 -20.06 11.91
C LYS A 544 -27.49 -21.39 12.21
N VAL A 545 -27.02 -22.44 11.57
CA VAL A 545 -27.34 -23.83 11.88
C VAL A 545 -26.04 -24.56 12.14
N GLY A 546 -26.03 -25.39 13.16
CA GLY A 546 -24.82 -26.11 13.52
C GLY A 546 -25.10 -27.33 14.39
N GLN A 547 -24.05 -28.07 14.62
CA GLN A 547 -24.01 -29.20 15.52
C GLN A 547 -22.75 -29.10 16.37
N ASP A 548 -22.94 -29.20 17.67
CA ASP A 548 -21.89 -29.33 18.67
C ASP A 548 -21.94 -30.72 19.26
N GLU A 549 -20.80 -31.38 19.46
CA GLU A 549 -20.68 -32.73 19.99
C GLU A 549 -19.55 -32.78 21.03
N LEU A 550 -19.89 -33.21 22.24
CA LEU A 550 -19.00 -33.56 23.34
C LEU A 550 -18.89 -35.07 23.40
N LYS A 551 -17.70 -35.63 23.44
CA LYS A 551 -17.46 -37.06 23.45
C LYS A 551 -16.17 -37.44 24.16
N ASN A 552 -16.06 -38.73 24.47
CA ASN A 552 -14.87 -39.32 25.09
C ASN A 552 -14.49 -38.66 26.44
N VAL A 553 -15.49 -38.22 27.21
CA VAL A 553 -15.25 -37.76 28.58
C VAL A 553 -14.80 -38.96 29.43
N ASN A 554 -13.71 -38.78 30.15
CA ASN A 554 -13.17 -39.85 31.01
C ASN A 554 -14.11 -40.08 32.18
N THR A 555 -14.86 -41.18 32.13
CA THR A 555 -15.90 -41.53 33.11
C THR A 555 -15.35 -41.87 34.51
N THR A 556 -14.07 -42.10 34.68
CA THR A 556 -13.45 -42.46 35.95
C THR A 556 -12.87 -41.28 36.70
N ASP A 557 -12.28 -40.36 35.95
CA ASP A 557 -11.43 -39.30 36.50
C ASP A 557 -12.00 -37.88 36.32
N SER A 558 -12.98 -37.71 35.41
CA SER A 558 -13.61 -36.41 35.12
C SER A 558 -14.81 -36.10 36.03
N SER A 559 -15.19 -34.82 36.02
CA SER A 559 -16.36 -34.31 36.75
C SER A 559 -17.66 -35.01 36.34
N GLN A 560 -18.47 -35.30 37.33
CA GLN A 560 -19.80 -35.87 37.10
C GLN A 560 -20.67 -34.95 36.20
N ILE A 561 -20.46 -33.63 36.28
CA ILE A 561 -21.15 -32.65 35.40
C ILE A 561 -20.83 -32.92 33.93
N LEU A 562 -19.54 -33.10 33.57
CA LEU A 562 -19.13 -33.37 32.18
C LEU A 562 -19.61 -34.76 31.70
N ILE A 563 -19.57 -35.75 32.57
CA ILE A 563 -20.07 -37.08 32.25
C ILE A 563 -21.59 -37.04 31.96
N ASP A 564 -22.34 -36.31 32.77
CA ASP A 564 -23.78 -36.14 32.58
C ASP A 564 -24.10 -35.28 31.35
N GLU A 565 -23.30 -34.27 31.07
CA GLU A 565 -23.41 -33.47 29.83
C GLU A 565 -23.18 -34.34 28.59
N GLU A 566 -22.16 -35.17 28.55
CA GLU A 566 -21.92 -36.10 27.44
C GLU A 566 -23.08 -37.04 27.26
N LYS A 567 -23.55 -37.67 28.36
CA LYS A 567 -24.62 -38.65 28.34
C LYS A 567 -25.96 -38.09 27.90
N ASN A 568 -26.33 -36.90 28.38
CA ASN A 568 -27.66 -36.34 28.19
C ASN A 568 -27.70 -35.31 27.03
N LEU A 569 -26.61 -34.58 26.80
CA LEU A 569 -26.51 -33.45 25.89
C LEU A 569 -25.29 -33.54 24.96
N GLY A 570 -24.62 -34.69 24.87
CA GLY A 570 -23.33 -34.84 24.19
C GLY A 570 -23.33 -34.48 22.72
N LYS A 571 -24.48 -34.64 22.03
CA LYS A 571 -24.63 -34.20 20.64
C LYS A 571 -25.88 -33.32 20.53
N GLN A 572 -25.67 -32.06 20.14
CA GLN A 572 -26.74 -31.08 20.04
C GLN A 572 -26.73 -30.40 18.68
N VAL A 573 -27.88 -30.35 18.05
CA VAL A 573 -28.13 -29.54 16.85
C VAL A 573 -28.81 -28.25 17.28
N TYR A 574 -28.40 -27.15 16.67
CA TYR A 574 -29.03 -25.85 16.92
C TYR A 574 -29.26 -25.08 15.63
N SER A 575 -30.30 -24.30 15.61
CA SER A 575 -30.53 -23.30 14.59
C SER A 575 -31.12 -22.04 15.20
N GLY A 576 -30.73 -20.89 14.62
CA GLY A 576 -31.15 -19.64 15.19
C GLY A 576 -30.83 -18.42 14.33
N LEU A 577 -31.35 -17.29 14.77
CA LEU A 577 -31.06 -15.98 14.21
C LEU A 577 -30.12 -15.19 15.14
N GLY A 578 -29.22 -14.44 14.55
CA GLY A 578 -28.38 -13.58 15.32
C GLY A 578 -28.17 -12.24 14.61
N TYR A 579 -27.68 -11.29 15.38
CA TYR A 579 -27.23 -10.01 14.83
C TYR A 579 -25.93 -9.58 15.49
N THR A 580 -25.16 -8.75 14.75
CA THR A 580 -24.00 -8.03 15.29
C THR A 580 -24.09 -6.59 14.84
N TYR A 581 -24.13 -5.68 15.79
CA TYR A 581 -23.94 -4.25 15.53
C TYR A 581 -22.49 -3.89 15.81
N THR A 582 -21.84 -3.22 14.84
CA THR A 582 -20.48 -2.72 14.98
C THR A 582 -20.45 -1.23 14.70
N PHE A 583 -19.85 -0.46 15.60
CA PHE A 583 -19.53 0.94 15.42
C PHE A 583 -18.01 1.10 15.42
N ASP A 584 -17.44 1.73 14.39
CA ASP A 584 -15.99 1.83 14.17
C ASP A 584 -15.60 3.23 13.69
N THR A 585 -14.83 3.95 14.51
CA THR A 585 -14.37 5.31 14.17
C THR A 585 -13.20 5.32 13.20
N SER A 586 -12.55 4.19 12.95
CA SER A 586 -11.44 4.10 11.98
C SER A 586 -11.88 4.28 10.53
N ILE A 587 -13.18 4.13 10.25
CA ILE A 587 -13.73 4.20 8.88
C ILE A 587 -13.55 5.58 8.25
N ASP A 588 -13.72 6.65 9.01
CA ASP A 588 -13.64 8.02 8.50
C ASP A 588 -12.25 8.67 8.65
N GLN A 589 -11.39 8.12 9.49
CA GLN A 589 -10.00 8.57 9.71
C GLN A 589 -9.85 10.08 10.01
N ILE A 590 -10.82 10.67 10.70
CA ILE A 590 -10.79 12.11 11.04
C ILE A 590 -9.62 12.43 11.97
N ASP A 591 -9.41 11.62 13.00
CA ASP A 591 -8.23 11.70 13.89
C ASP A 591 -7.47 10.36 13.89
N PRO A 592 -6.34 10.28 13.18
CA PRO A 592 -5.57 9.04 13.08
C PRO A 592 -4.86 8.64 14.39
N ARG A 593 -4.94 9.48 15.44
CA ARG A 593 -4.36 9.18 16.77
C ARG A 593 -5.32 8.44 17.67
N TYR A 594 -6.60 8.41 17.32
CA TYR A 594 -7.65 7.82 18.14
C TYR A 594 -8.52 6.89 17.30
N ASN A 595 -8.72 5.69 17.79
CA ASN A 595 -9.65 4.73 17.22
C ASN A 595 -10.48 4.10 18.33
N MET A 596 -11.78 3.98 18.12
CA MET A 596 -12.70 3.28 18.99
C MET A 596 -13.57 2.34 18.16
N LYS A 597 -13.69 1.11 18.63
CA LYS A 597 -14.59 0.13 18.06
C LYS A 597 -15.46 -0.44 19.17
N PHE A 598 -16.75 -0.45 18.92
CA PHE A 598 -17.76 -1.06 19.79
C PHE A 598 -18.53 -2.10 19.00
N SER A 599 -18.78 -3.26 19.58
CA SER A 599 -19.58 -4.31 18.97
C SER A 599 -20.48 -4.98 20.00
N VAL A 600 -21.71 -5.25 19.60
CA VAL A 600 -22.67 -6.09 20.35
C VAL A 600 -23.13 -7.18 19.41
N SER A 601 -23.07 -8.42 19.87
CA SER A 601 -23.49 -9.60 19.14
C SER A 601 -24.46 -10.41 19.98
N GLN A 602 -25.55 -10.87 19.37
CA GLN A 602 -26.51 -11.73 20.02
C GLN A 602 -27.00 -12.80 19.04
N ASP A 603 -26.97 -14.05 19.45
CA ASP A 603 -27.55 -15.18 18.76
C ASP A 603 -28.69 -15.77 19.60
N PHE A 604 -29.83 -16.04 19.00
CA PHE A 604 -30.98 -16.69 19.58
C PHE A 604 -31.13 -18.04 18.93
N TRP A 605 -31.19 -19.09 19.72
CA TRP A 605 -31.41 -20.47 19.31
C TRP A 605 -32.83 -20.88 19.61
N GLY A 606 -33.42 -21.79 18.81
CA GLY A 606 -34.76 -22.29 19.01
C GLY A 606 -35.66 -22.32 17.79
N LEU A 607 -35.07 -22.03 16.59
CA LEU A 607 -35.79 -22.17 15.32
C LEU A 607 -35.79 -23.60 14.80
N GLY A 608 -35.25 -24.54 15.58
CA GLY A 608 -35.13 -25.97 15.32
C GLY A 608 -33.86 -26.53 15.95
N GLY A 609 -33.86 -27.86 16.18
CA GLY A 609 -32.79 -28.57 16.87
C GLY A 609 -33.06 -28.74 18.35
N ASP A 610 -32.02 -29.03 19.11
CA ASP A 610 -32.10 -29.51 20.51
C ASP A 610 -31.98 -28.37 21.53
N ILE A 611 -31.49 -27.19 21.09
CA ILE A 611 -31.15 -26.07 21.97
C ILE A 611 -32.10 -24.90 21.74
N THR A 612 -32.68 -24.41 22.83
CA THR A 612 -33.40 -23.13 22.89
C THR A 612 -32.70 -22.21 23.88
N GLY A 613 -32.40 -21.01 23.50
CA GLY A 613 -31.67 -20.07 24.34
C GLY A 613 -30.95 -18.97 23.53
N GLY A 614 -29.84 -18.49 24.04
CA GLY A 614 -29.06 -17.51 23.31
C GLY A 614 -27.72 -17.19 23.96
N ILE A 615 -26.87 -16.55 23.16
CA ILE A 615 -25.57 -16.05 23.58
C ILE A 615 -25.50 -14.57 23.24
N THR A 616 -25.08 -13.77 24.20
CA THR A 616 -24.89 -12.34 24.05
C THR A 616 -23.41 -12.00 24.35
N SER A 617 -22.81 -11.18 23.54
CA SER A 617 -21.47 -10.63 23.80
C SER A 617 -21.40 -9.16 23.44
N ALA A 618 -20.64 -8.41 24.21
CA ALA A 618 -20.36 -7.01 23.95
C ALA A 618 -18.87 -6.73 24.14
N LYS A 619 -18.32 -5.92 23.23
CA LYS A 619 -16.91 -5.51 23.28
C LYS A 619 -16.76 -4.06 22.91
N ILE A 620 -16.05 -3.32 23.73
CA ILE A 620 -15.55 -1.99 23.41
C ILE A 620 -14.02 -2.01 23.46
N GLN A 621 -13.40 -1.44 22.48
CA GLN A 621 -11.94 -1.29 22.42
C GLN A 621 -11.58 0.09 21.93
N GLY A 622 -10.53 0.67 22.50
CA GLY A 622 -10.00 1.96 22.11
C GLY A 622 -8.49 1.91 21.98
N GLU A 623 -7.99 2.65 21.01
CA GLU A 623 -6.57 2.90 20.82
C GLU A 623 -6.32 4.40 20.80
N ARG A 624 -5.28 4.84 21.49
CA ARG A 624 -4.83 6.23 21.46
C ARG A 624 -3.31 6.30 21.38
N LYS A 625 -2.81 7.06 20.42
CA LYS A 625 -1.39 7.36 20.27
C LYS A 625 -1.07 8.63 21.05
N ILE A 626 -0.11 8.54 21.95
CA ILE A 626 0.36 9.62 22.84
C ILE A 626 1.87 9.83 22.65
N MET A 627 2.46 10.84 23.35
CA MET A 627 3.89 11.15 23.29
C MET A 627 4.39 11.27 21.84
N ASN A 628 3.75 12.17 21.06
CA ASN A 628 4.05 12.36 19.63
C ASN A 628 3.91 11.09 18.80
N GLU A 629 2.99 10.22 19.20
CA GLU A 629 2.68 8.92 18.59
C GLU A 629 3.78 7.85 18.75
N GLU A 630 4.69 8.05 19.67
CA GLU A 630 5.68 7.02 20.02
C GLU A 630 5.09 5.92 20.90
N VAL A 631 4.09 6.25 21.72
CA VAL A 631 3.43 5.31 22.61
C VAL A 631 1.99 5.10 22.16
N THR A 632 1.60 3.85 22.03
CA THR A 632 0.23 3.43 21.72
C THR A 632 -0.41 2.84 22.97
N LEU A 633 -1.43 3.50 23.49
CA LEU A 633 -2.27 2.96 24.55
C LEU A 633 -3.45 2.23 23.94
N ARG A 634 -3.71 1.03 24.42
CA ARG A 634 -4.89 0.22 24.07
C ARG A 634 -5.66 -0.13 25.34
N ALA A 635 -6.96 -0.01 25.28
CA ALA A 635 -7.86 -0.49 26.32
C ALA A 635 -9.00 -1.25 25.69
N SER A 636 -9.42 -2.34 26.30
CA SER A 636 -10.62 -3.06 25.90
C SER A 636 -11.37 -3.58 27.10
N LEU A 637 -12.70 -3.62 26.98
CA LEU A 637 -13.60 -4.27 27.90
C LEU A 637 -14.53 -5.14 27.06
N GLU A 638 -14.60 -6.41 27.42
CA GLU A 638 -15.51 -7.36 26.78
C GLU A 638 -16.23 -8.19 27.82
N GLY A 639 -17.40 -8.66 27.48
CA GLY A 639 -18.17 -9.53 28.35
C GLY A 639 -19.27 -10.23 27.58
N GLY A 640 -19.78 -11.32 28.18
CA GLY A 640 -20.84 -12.11 27.57
C GLY A 640 -21.61 -12.91 28.58
N ALA A 641 -22.76 -13.38 28.09
CA ALA A 641 -23.68 -14.25 28.80
C ALA A 641 -24.25 -15.31 27.85
N VAL A 642 -24.37 -16.51 28.30
CA VAL A 642 -25.05 -17.61 27.60
C VAL A 642 -26.13 -18.19 28.48
N HIS A 643 -27.23 -18.55 27.85
CA HIS A 643 -28.35 -19.24 28.51
C HIS A 643 -28.96 -20.26 27.55
N ALA A 644 -29.25 -21.43 28.03
CA ALA A 644 -29.96 -22.47 27.29
C ALA A 644 -31.03 -23.11 28.16
N SER A 645 -32.24 -23.37 27.60
CA SER A 645 -33.27 -24.14 28.28
C SER A 645 -32.80 -25.59 28.37
N GLY A 646 -32.83 -26.16 29.57
CA GLY A 646 -32.26 -27.48 29.83
C GLY A 646 -30.79 -27.48 30.26
N GLY A 647 -30.18 -26.29 30.40
CA GLY A 647 -28.81 -26.08 30.83
C GLY A 647 -27.80 -25.95 29.69
N THR A 648 -26.73 -25.24 29.98
CA THR A 648 -25.59 -25.05 29.05
C THR A 648 -24.60 -26.19 29.18
N THR A 649 -23.97 -26.57 28.08
CA THR A 649 -22.84 -27.50 28.10
C THR A 649 -21.51 -26.75 28.08
N ILE A 650 -20.42 -27.44 28.39
CA ILE A 650 -19.05 -26.90 28.27
C ILE A 650 -18.75 -26.30 26.88
N LEU A 651 -19.44 -26.80 25.85
CA LEU A 651 -19.28 -26.30 24.46
C LEU A 651 -19.89 -24.92 24.25
N GLN A 652 -20.84 -24.48 25.07
CA GLN A 652 -21.49 -23.18 24.97
C GLN A 652 -20.91 -22.18 25.98
N ARG A 653 -20.39 -22.66 27.11
CA ARG A 653 -19.82 -21.82 28.17
C ARG A 653 -18.50 -21.17 27.78
N TYR A 654 -18.16 -20.09 28.44
CA TYR A 654 -16.90 -19.35 28.25
C TYR A 654 -15.77 -20.02 29.02
N SER A 655 -14.58 -20.11 28.36
CA SER A 655 -13.39 -20.78 28.90
C SER A 655 -12.47 -19.90 29.75
N GLY A 656 -12.64 -18.56 29.70
CA GLY A 656 -11.76 -17.64 30.40
C GLY A 656 -10.35 -17.45 29.78
N SER A 657 -10.09 -18.02 28.60
CA SER A 657 -8.80 -17.93 27.89
C SER A 657 -8.39 -16.51 27.48
N GLN A 658 -9.25 -15.53 27.67
CA GLN A 658 -9.01 -14.13 27.30
C GLN A 658 -8.09 -13.37 28.29
N VAL A 659 -7.84 -13.87 29.50
CA VAL A 659 -7.00 -13.22 30.53
C VAL A 659 -5.58 -13.78 30.42
N ARG A 660 -4.62 -12.96 29.99
CA ARG A 660 -3.20 -13.39 29.96
C ARG A 660 -2.70 -13.70 31.36
N GLY A 661 -1.72 -14.58 31.45
CA GLY A 661 -1.20 -15.06 32.73
C GLY A 661 -1.91 -16.29 33.28
N PHE A 662 -2.90 -16.78 32.57
CA PHE A 662 -3.62 -18.03 32.84
C PHE A 662 -3.68 -18.90 31.60
N GLU A 663 -3.68 -20.19 31.78
CA GLU A 663 -3.83 -21.15 30.68
C GLU A 663 -5.24 -21.10 30.08
N SER A 664 -5.43 -21.74 28.93
CA SER A 664 -6.77 -21.99 28.40
C SER A 664 -7.53 -22.85 29.43
N TYR A 665 -8.78 -22.49 29.73
CA TYR A 665 -9.55 -23.09 30.82
C TYR A 665 -8.84 -23.02 32.20
N GLY A 666 -7.92 -22.09 32.37
CA GLY A 666 -7.14 -21.90 33.61
C GLY A 666 -7.88 -21.18 34.73
N ILE A 667 -9.00 -20.52 34.42
CA ILE A 667 -9.84 -19.79 35.40
C ILE A 667 -11.30 -20.16 35.25
N GLY A 668 -12.10 -19.90 36.28
CA GLY A 668 -13.52 -20.13 36.31
C GLY A 668 -13.91 -21.31 37.21
N PRO A 669 -15.20 -21.68 37.24
CA PRO A 669 -15.70 -22.81 37.98
C PRO A 669 -14.97 -24.11 37.66
N ARG A 670 -14.63 -24.87 38.72
CA ARG A 670 -13.86 -26.10 38.59
C ARG A 670 -14.36 -27.15 39.60
N ASP A 671 -14.50 -28.38 39.15
CA ASP A 671 -14.84 -29.48 40.04
C ASP A 671 -13.57 -30.03 40.75
N LEU A 672 -13.34 -29.57 41.97
CA LEU A 672 -12.15 -29.90 42.73
C LEU A 672 -12.21 -31.33 43.33
N GLY A 673 -13.42 -31.91 43.40
CA GLY A 673 -13.62 -33.28 43.85
C GLY A 673 -13.28 -34.33 42.78
N ALA A 674 -13.34 -33.96 41.51
CA ALA A 674 -12.92 -34.83 40.42
C ALA A 674 -11.40 -34.98 40.40
N LYS A 675 -10.88 -36.15 40.04
CA LYS A 675 -9.44 -36.43 40.00
C LYS A 675 -8.70 -35.52 39.01
N ASN A 676 -9.33 -35.26 37.89
CA ASN A 676 -8.80 -34.36 36.87
C ASN A 676 -8.93 -32.88 37.25
N LYS A 677 -9.72 -32.53 38.27
CA LYS A 677 -10.09 -31.17 38.64
C LYS A 677 -10.57 -30.36 37.44
N ASP A 678 -11.55 -30.92 36.71
CA ASP A 678 -11.99 -30.36 35.43
C ASP A 678 -12.46 -28.93 35.51
N ALA A 679 -12.03 -28.13 34.57
CA ALA A 679 -12.55 -26.79 34.33
C ALA A 679 -13.91 -26.89 33.62
N LEU A 680 -14.92 -26.22 34.16
CA LEU A 680 -16.31 -26.33 33.70
C LEU A 680 -16.73 -25.12 32.84
N GLY A 681 -15.87 -24.12 32.69
CA GLY A 681 -16.22 -22.84 32.07
C GLY A 681 -17.26 -22.06 32.89
N GLY A 682 -17.88 -21.06 32.30
CA GLY A 682 -18.96 -20.30 32.95
C GLY A 682 -19.93 -19.70 31.97
N ASN A 683 -21.17 -19.50 32.43
CA ASN A 683 -22.21 -18.86 31.61
C ASN A 683 -21.99 -17.39 31.42
N TYR A 684 -21.18 -16.78 32.27
CA TYR A 684 -20.88 -15.35 32.27
C TYR A 684 -19.38 -15.13 32.26
N TYR A 685 -18.93 -14.08 31.56
CA TYR A 685 -17.57 -13.60 31.66
C TYR A 685 -17.51 -12.10 31.46
N TRP A 686 -16.46 -11.50 31.96
CA TRP A 686 -15.98 -10.18 31.57
C TRP A 686 -14.46 -10.11 31.67
N VAL A 687 -13.85 -9.33 30.78
CA VAL A 687 -12.40 -9.12 30.74
C VAL A 687 -12.11 -7.67 30.38
N GLY A 688 -11.32 -7.01 31.21
CA GLY A 688 -10.75 -5.69 30.96
C GLY A 688 -9.26 -5.83 30.70
N LYS A 689 -8.75 -5.15 29.67
CA LYS A 689 -7.33 -5.11 29.32
C LYS A 689 -6.88 -3.70 29.10
N VAL A 690 -5.70 -3.38 29.61
CA VAL A 690 -4.99 -2.12 29.32
C VAL A 690 -3.57 -2.47 28.93
N GLU A 691 -3.10 -1.86 27.85
CA GLU A 691 -1.77 -2.12 27.31
C GLU A 691 -1.15 -0.83 26.79
N ALA A 692 0.13 -0.63 27.08
CA ALA A 692 0.95 0.42 26.51
C ALA A 692 2.07 -0.20 25.71
N GLN A 693 2.14 0.13 24.41
CA GLN A 693 3.19 -0.29 23.51
C GLN A 693 4.12 0.88 23.20
N PHE A 694 5.42 0.69 23.29
CA PHE A 694 6.43 1.75 23.15
C PHE A 694 7.74 1.20 22.56
N PRO A 695 8.57 2.08 21.96
CA PRO A 695 9.90 1.71 21.50
C PRO A 695 10.84 1.37 22.67
N ILE A 696 11.67 0.34 22.51
CA ILE A 696 12.63 -0.10 23.54
C ILE A 696 14.08 0.26 23.21
N GLY A 697 14.29 1.29 22.36
CA GLY A 697 15.64 1.76 21.99
C GLY A 697 16.32 0.98 20.89
N LEU A 698 15.72 -0.09 20.37
CA LEU A 698 16.22 -0.80 19.21
C LEU A 698 15.92 -0.04 17.91
N PRO A 699 16.76 -0.18 16.87
CA PRO A 699 16.47 0.32 15.54
C PRO A 699 15.10 -0.19 15.05
N GLU A 700 14.35 0.68 14.41
CA GLU A 700 12.98 0.33 13.97
C GLU A 700 12.94 -0.71 12.86
N GLU A 701 14.02 -0.84 12.11
CA GLU A 701 14.20 -1.84 11.06
C GLU A 701 14.10 -3.27 11.59
N TYR A 702 14.32 -3.45 12.88
CA TYR A 702 14.17 -4.75 13.53
C TYR A 702 12.70 -5.10 13.76
N GLY A 703 11.81 -4.10 13.67
CA GLY A 703 10.38 -4.29 13.87
C GLY A 703 10.00 -4.67 15.29
N ILE A 704 10.91 -4.40 16.28
CA ILE A 704 10.72 -4.82 17.67
C ILE A 704 10.29 -3.63 18.53
N THR A 705 9.21 -3.83 19.29
CA THR A 705 8.71 -2.87 20.30
C THR A 705 8.41 -3.61 21.59
N GLY A 706 8.48 -2.91 22.69
CA GLY A 706 8.06 -3.40 23.99
C GLY A 706 6.66 -2.97 24.37
N GLY A 707 6.10 -3.61 25.39
CA GLY A 707 4.84 -3.20 25.98
C GLY A 707 4.73 -3.64 27.43
N VAL A 708 3.84 -2.99 28.14
CA VAL A 708 3.38 -3.40 29.47
C VAL A 708 1.88 -3.56 29.44
N PHE A 709 1.35 -4.50 30.18
CA PHE A 709 -0.07 -4.74 30.20
C PHE A 709 -0.61 -5.12 31.58
N TRP A 710 -1.89 -4.89 31.73
CA TRP A 710 -2.68 -5.31 32.86
C TRP A 710 -4.00 -5.85 32.36
N ASP A 711 -4.29 -7.11 32.71
CA ASP A 711 -5.53 -7.80 32.40
C ASP A 711 -6.26 -8.13 33.69
N VAL A 712 -7.57 -7.99 33.68
CA VAL A 712 -8.45 -8.31 34.78
C VAL A 712 -9.73 -8.92 34.24
N GLY A 713 -10.26 -9.96 34.89
CA GLY A 713 -11.47 -10.59 34.44
C GLY A 713 -12.00 -11.66 35.37
N SER A 714 -13.12 -12.22 34.98
CA SER A 714 -13.79 -13.33 35.70
C SER A 714 -14.60 -14.16 34.73
N VAL A 715 -14.74 -15.44 35.06
CA VAL A 715 -15.68 -16.38 34.45
C VAL A 715 -16.43 -17.05 35.58
N TRP A 716 -17.75 -17.11 35.50
CA TRP A 716 -18.60 -17.65 36.60
C TRP A 716 -19.96 -18.12 36.08
N GLY A 717 -20.74 -18.73 37.00
CA GLY A 717 -22.10 -19.14 36.78
C GLY A 717 -22.21 -20.46 36.02
N LEU A 718 -22.89 -21.40 36.60
CA LEU A 718 -23.26 -22.70 36.01
C LEU A 718 -24.73 -22.92 36.19
N ASP A 719 -25.37 -23.74 35.32
CA ASP A 719 -26.75 -24.21 35.51
C ASP A 719 -26.77 -25.41 36.42
N ASN A 720 -25.69 -26.17 36.54
CA ASN A 720 -25.54 -27.33 37.41
C ASN A 720 -24.20 -27.23 38.17
N THR A 721 -24.28 -27.21 39.50
CA THR A 721 -23.14 -27.19 40.43
C THR A 721 -22.94 -28.50 41.17
N ALA A 722 -23.74 -29.51 40.85
CA ALA A 722 -23.68 -30.84 41.47
C ALA A 722 -22.59 -31.70 40.84
N GLY A 723 -21.31 -31.33 41.08
CA GLY A 723 -20.14 -32.07 40.67
C GLY A 723 -19.84 -33.26 41.59
N THR A 724 -18.62 -33.76 41.56
CA THR A 724 -18.13 -34.79 42.49
C THR A 724 -18.18 -34.24 43.92
N ASP A 725 -17.80 -32.98 44.11
CA ASP A 725 -18.13 -32.14 45.25
C ASP A 725 -18.88 -30.91 44.74
N PRO A 726 -19.66 -30.19 45.58
CA PRO A 726 -20.31 -28.94 45.17
C PRO A 726 -19.32 -27.93 44.57
N VAL A 727 -19.62 -27.47 43.36
CA VAL A 727 -18.79 -26.55 42.63
C VAL A 727 -19.11 -25.13 43.02
N ASP A 728 -18.07 -24.32 43.37
CA ASP A 728 -18.21 -22.90 43.54
C ASP A 728 -18.22 -22.21 42.16
N ASP A 729 -19.37 -21.73 41.75
CA ASP A 729 -19.61 -21.00 40.50
C ASP A 729 -19.72 -19.48 40.69
N SER A 730 -19.36 -18.98 41.89
CA SER A 730 -19.37 -17.56 42.22
C SER A 730 -18.36 -16.74 41.37
N MET A 731 -18.66 -15.46 41.26
CA MET A 731 -17.75 -14.54 40.56
C MET A 731 -16.47 -14.26 41.35
N HIS A 732 -15.34 -14.82 40.92
CA HIS A 732 -14.04 -14.53 41.46
C HIS A 732 -13.23 -13.71 40.45
N VAL A 733 -12.72 -12.53 40.85
CA VAL A 733 -11.92 -11.66 39.99
C VAL A 733 -10.47 -12.15 39.94
N ARG A 734 -9.94 -12.37 38.75
CA ARG A 734 -8.52 -12.68 38.48
C ARG A 734 -7.86 -11.47 37.86
N SER A 735 -6.56 -11.35 38.07
CA SER A 735 -5.79 -10.27 37.47
C SER A 735 -4.36 -10.68 37.22
N ALA A 736 -3.82 -10.24 36.12
CA ALA A 736 -2.42 -10.45 35.74
C ALA A 736 -1.79 -9.16 35.18
N VAL A 737 -0.50 -9.00 35.42
CA VAL A 737 0.33 -7.96 34.83
C VAL A 737 1.49 -8.60 34.09
N GLY A 738 2.02 -7.88 33.13
CA GLY A 738 3.16 -8.41 32.39
C GLY A 738 3.81 -7.43 31.44
N VAL A 739 4.83 -7.93 30.79
CA VAL A 739 5.56 -7.25 29.72
C VAL A 739 5.38 -8.04 28.42
N SER A 740 5.32 -7.31 27.31
CA SER A 740 5.23 -7.92 25.97
C SER A 740 6.39 -7.45 25.11
N ILE A 741 6.86 -8.35 24.25
CA ILE A 741 7.72 -8.00 23.12
C ILE A 741 6.93 -8.24 21.85
N PHE A 742 6.79 -7.21 21.04
CA PHE A 742 6.15 -7.27 19.73
C PHE A 742 7.25 -7.27 18.69
N TRP A 743 7.24 -8.21 17.79
CA TRP A 743 8.21 -8.30 16.72
C TRP A 743 7.52 -8.54 15.37
N ASN A 744 7.55 -7.54 14.51
CA ASN A 744 7.10 -7.65 13.12
C ASN A 744 8.21 -8.34 12.32
N SER A 745 8.24 -9.67 12.36
CA SER A 745 9.24 -10.48 11.67
C SER A 745 8.87 -10.71 10.20
N GLY A 746 9.84 -11.13 9.38
CA GLY A 746 9.58 -11.51 7.98
C GLY A 746 8.67 -12.72 7.78
N ILE A 747 8.44 -13.51 8.82
CA ILE A 747 7.53 -14.65 8.82
C ILE A 747 6.17 -14.34 9.45
N GLY A 748 5.93 -13.08 9.83
CA GLY A 748 4.69 -12.62 10.45
C GLY A 748 4.90 -11.95 11.81
N PRO A 749 3.86 -11.35 12.37
CA PRO A 749 3.93 -10.71 13.68
C PRO A 749 4.04 -11.76 14.78
N LEU A 750 5.10 -11.61 15.57
CA LEU A 750 5.38 -12.40 16.79
C LEU A 750 5.05 -11.56 18.01
N ARG A 751 4.47 -12.19 19.01
CA ARG A 751 4.22 -11.59 20.31
C ARG A 751 4.67 -12.55 21.41
N LEU A 752 5.56 -12.09 22.25
CA LEU A 752 6.00 -12.78 23.45
C LEU A 752 5.44 -12.05 24.64
N ASN A 753 4.67 -12.73 25.48
CA ASN A 753 4.12 -12.20 26.72
C ASN A 753 4.78 -12.90 27.91
N PHE A 754 5.30 -12.09 28.84
CA PHE A 754 5.79 -12.54 30.12
C PHE A 754 4.82 -11.99 31.18
N SER A 755 4.09 -12.86 31.83
CA SER A 755 2.97 -12.50 32.69
C SER A 755 3.12 -13.06 34.08
N ARG A 756 2.50 -12.40 35.04
CA ARG A 756 2.37 -12.88 36.41
C ARG A 756 0.94 -12.63 36.88
N ALA A 757 0.26 -13.67 37.33
CA ALA A 757 -1.00 -13.56 38.00
C ALA A 757 -0.79 -12.88 39.36
N ILE A 758 -1.47 -11.76 39.61
CA ILE A 758 -1.40 -10.97 40.86
C ILE A 758 -2.62 -11.22 41.74
N LYS A 759 -3.74 -11.65 41.15
CA LYS A 759 -4.91 -12.13 41.85
C LYS A 759 -5.41 -13.40 41.19
N LYS A 760 -5.48 -14.48 41.94
CA LYS A 760 -5.90 -15.80 41.48
C LYS A 760 -6.47 -16.59 42.64
N GLU A 761 -7.17 -17.66 42.32
CA GLU A 761 -7.57 -18.71 43.28
C GLU A 761 -6.51 -19.83 43.31
N ASP A 762 -6.48 -20.60 44.37
CA ASP A 762 -5.48 -21.66 44.56
C ASP A 762 -5.57 -22.80 43.52
N TYR A 763 -6.72 -22.93 42.92
CA TYR A 763 -7.01 -23.96 41.88
C TYR A 763 -6.83 -23.45 40.46
N ASP A 764 -6.47 -22.18 40.26
CA ASP A 764 -6.27 -21.62 38.93
C ASP A 764 -4.96 -22.10 38.30
N ASN A 765 -5.00 -22.42 37.02
CA ASN A 765 -3.80 -22.75 36.21
C ASN A 765 -3.21 -21.50 35.62
N THR A 766 -1.97 -21.21 35.99
CA THR A 766 -1.28 -19.98 35.56
C THR A 766 -0.23 -20.28 34.48
N GLN A 767 -0.14 -19.37 33.52
CA GLN A 767 0.87 -19.41 32.44
C GLN A 767 1.73 -18.14 32.49
N ASN A 768 3.00 -18.28 32.84
CA ASN A 768 3.90 -17.14 32.96
C ASN A 768 4.51 -16.67 31.66
N PHE A 769 4.50 -17.51 30.64
CA PHE A 769 5.02 -17.24 29.31
C PHE A 769 4.05 -17.70 28.24
N ASP A 770 3.79 -16.82 27.29
CA ASP A 770 2.99 -17.11 26.10
C ASP A 770 3.68 -16.57 24.87
N LEU A 771 3.81 -17.39 23.85
CA LEU A 771 4.32 -17.03 22.53
C LEU A 771 3.21 -17.21 21.50
N THR A 772 2.81 -16.13 20.89
CA THR A 772 1.86 -16.15 19.78
C THR A 772 2.56 -15.76 18.49
N LEU A 773 2.59 -16.67 17.53
CA LEU A 773 2.97 -16.41 16.15
C LEU A 773 1.68 -16.34 15.32
N SER A 774 1.35 -15.17 14.80
CA SER A 774 0.26 -14.98 13.88
C SER A 774 0.82 -14.74 12.48
N THR A 775 0.83 -15.76 11.65
CA THR A 775 1.10 -15.60 10.23
C THR A 775 -0.17 -15.13 9.54
N GLN A 776 -0.30 -13.85 9.31
CA GLN A 776 -1.26 -13.31 8.34
C GLN A 776 -0.53 -13.16 7.01
N PHE A 777 -0.78 -14.06 6.09
CA PHE A 777 -0.37 -13.94 4.70
C PHE A 777 -1.50 -13.37 3.86
#